data_f865e8693a577b7e358e44fd14ca2b61
#
_entry.id   f865e8693a577b7e358e44fd14ca2b61
#
_cell.length_a   1.000
_cell.length_b   1.000
_cell.length_c   1.000
_cell.angle_alpha   90.00
_cell.angle_beta   90.00
_cell.angle_gamma   90.00
#
_symmetry.space_group_name_H-M   'P 1'
#
loop_
_entity.id
_entity.type
_entity.pdbx_description
1 polymer ?
#
loop_
_entity_poly.entity_id
_entity_poly.type
_entity_poly.pdbx_seq_one_letter_code
_entity_poly.pdbx_strand_id
1 'polypeptide(L)'
;MTHTFAENYDVIVIGAGHAGVEAGLAASRMGCETLLATINLDMVAFMPCNPSIGGSAKGIVVREIDALGGEMGRNIDKTYIQMKMLNMGKGPAVRALRAQADKAEYAAEMKRTVERQENLTLRQTMIDEILVEEGKVIGVRTATNQKFSAKAVVVTTGTALRGEIIIGDLKYSSGPNNSLASITLADNLKELGLEIGRFKTGTPPRVNARTINYEETEIQPGDEKPNHFSFLSKDEDYLQDQIPCWLTYTNATSHEIINSNLHRAPMFSGIVKGIGPRYCPSIEDKIVRFADKERHQLFLEPEGRNTDEIYVQGLSTSLPEDVQQDLIHSIKGLENAQMMRTGYAIEYDMVMPHQLRATLETKKISGLFTAGQTNGTSGYEEAAGQGIVAGINAALKVQGKPELILKRSDGYIGVMIDDLVTKGTVEPYRLLTSRAEYRLILRHDNADMRLTEIGRQVGLVDDERWQVFQIHKNQFDNEMKRLESIKLKPIKETNEKVVAMGFKPLTDALTAKEFMRRPDVTYADAVAFIGPAAEDLDTKTIELIETEVKYEGYIAKALDQVEKMKRMEEKRIPADIDWDDIDSIATEARQKFKLISPETIGQASRISGVNPADISILMVYLEGRSRSISKNKSKDSH
;
A
#
# COMPACT_ATOMS: atom_id res chain seq x y z
N MET A 1 8.45 25.33 -30.71
CA MET A 1 7.08 25.87 -30.93
C MET A 1 6.62 26.49 -29.63
N THR A 2 6.12 27.72 -29.63
CA THR A 2 5.54 28.33 -28.42
C THR A 2 4.22 27.66 -28.09
N HIS A 3 4.14 26.96 -26.98
CA HIS A 3 2.90 26.38 -26.49
C HIS A 3 1.98 27.47 -25.92
N THR A 4 0.71 27.51 -26.35
CA THR A 4 -0.30 28.33 -25.69
C THR A 4 -1.06 27.44 -24.71
N PHE A 5 -1.00 27.78 -23.43
CA PHE A 5 -1.67 27.05 -22.36
C PHE A 5 -2.99 27.75 -22.02
N ALA A 6 -4.06 26.96 -21.83
CA ALA A 6 -5.38 27.46 -21.43
C ALA A 6 -5.45 27.76 -19.92
N GLU A 7 -4.79 26.94 -19.11
CA GLU A 7 -4.74 27.06 -17.66
C GLU A 7 -3.36 26.65 -17.14
N ASN A 8 -3.01 27.11 -15.94
CA ASN A 8 -1.71 26.87 -15.34
C ASN A 8 -1.89 26.24 -13.95
N TYR A 9 -1.15 25.16 -13.70
CA TYR A 9 -1.11 24.46 -12.43
C TYR A 9 0.32 24.27 -11.96
N ASP A 10 0.52 24.02 -10.68
CA ASP A 10 1.80 23.59 -10.15
C ASP A 10 1.99 22.08 -10.37
N VAL A 11 0.95 21.30 -10.07
CA VAL A 11 0.94 19.84 -10.19
C VAL A 11 -0.29 19.39 -10.97
N ILE A 12 -0.11 18.46 -11.92
CA ILE A 12 -1.23 17.76 -12.58
C ILE A 12 -1.14 16.28 -12.25
N VAL A 13 -2.22 15.73 -11.72
CA VAL A 13 -2.38 14.29 -11.44
C VAL A 13 -3.32 13.68 -12.47
N ILE A 14 -2.89 12.62 -13.16
CA ILE A 14 -3.64 11.95 -14.22
C ILE A 14 -4.21 10.64 -13.70
N GLY A 15 -5.52 10.58 -13.50
CA GLY A 15 -6.27 9.45 -12.93
C GLY A 15 -6.67 9.72 -11.47
N ALA A 16 -7.94 9.51 -11.14
CA ALA A 16 -8.50 9.71 -9.80
C ALA A 16 -8.82 8.38 -9.09
N GLY A 17 -8.02 7.33 -9.32
CA GLY A 17 -8.01 6.13 -8.49
C GLY A 17 -7.33 6.40 -7.13
N HIS A 18 -7.13 5.37 -6.31
CA HIS A 18 -6.56 5.53 -4.96
C HIS A 18 -5.20 6.25 -4.95
N ALA A 19 -4.33 5.97 -5.92
CA ALA A 19 -3.05 6.68 -6.04
C ALA A 19 -3.24 8.15 -6.40
N GLY A 20 -4.13 8.45 -7.35
CA GLY A 20 -4.35 9.81 -7.82
C GLY A 20 -5.01 10.70 -6.79
N VAL A 21 -5.97 10.17 -6.05
CA VAL A 21 -6.63 10.90 -4.95
C VAL A 21 -5.62 11.28 -3.87
N GLU A 22 -4.82 10.33 -3.39
CA GLU A 22 -3.80 10.62 -2.37
C GLU A 22 -2.73 11.58 -2.89
N ALA A 23 -2.30 11.45 -4.16
CA ALA A 23 -1.35 12.38 -4.76
C ALA A 23 -1.91 13.81 -4.90
N GLY A 24 -3.16 13.92 -5.37
CA GLY A 24 -3.84 15.21 -5.53
C GLY A 24 -4.08 15.92 -4.20
N LEU A 25 -4.60 15.19 -3.21
CA LEU A 25 -4.81 15.70 -1.85
C LEU A 25 -3.49 16.11 -1.19
N ALA A 26 -2.43 15.31 -1.34
CA ALA A 26 -1.12 15.64 -0.77
C ALA A 26 -0.56 16.94 -1.39
N ALA A 27 -0.54 17.06 -2.71
CA ALA A 27 -0.01 18.24 -3.39
C ALA A 27 -0.80 19.51 -3.05
N SER A 28 -2.13 19.44 -3.06
CA SER A 28 -3.00 20.59 -2.76
C SER A 28 -2.94 21.02 -1.28
N ARG A 29 -2.93 20.07 -0.34
CA ARG A 29 -2.77 20.35 1.11
C ARG A 29 -1.42 20.97 1.44
N MET A 30 -0.39 20.67 0.65
CA MET A 30 0.93 21.31 0.75
C MET A 30 0.98 22.67 0.02
N GLY A 31 -0.14 23.20 -0.46
CA GLY A 31 -0.28 24.55 -1.03
C GLY A 31 0.07 24.67 -2.51
N CYS A 32 0.06 23.57 -3.28
CA CYS A 32 0.23 23.60 -4.73
C CYS A 32 -1.13 23.68 -5.44
N GLU A 33 -1.25 24.59 -6.40
CA GLU A 33 -2.40 24.62 -7.34
C GLU A 33 -2.39 23.32 -8.16
N THR A 34 -3.35 22.44 -7.90
CA THR A 34 -3.35 21.05 -8.39
C THR A 34 -4.57 20.77 -9.26
N LEU A 35 -4.34 20.15 -10.43
CA LEU A 35 -5.39 19.55 -11.24
C LEU A 35 -5.40 18.04 -11.02
N LEU A 36 -6.55 17.49 -10.62
CA LEU A 36 -6.81 16.04 -10.65
C LEU A 36 -7.70 15.73 -11.85
N ALA A 37 -7.09 15.22 -12.91
CA ALA A 37 -7.77 14.86 -14.16
C ALA A 37 -8.24 13.40 -14.12
N THR A 38 -9.50 13.14 -14.41
CA THR A 38 -10.06 11.79 -14.49
C THR A 38 -10.90 11.62 -15.74
N ILE A 39 -10.99 10.41 -16.26
CA ILE A 39 -11.84 10.07 -17.41
C ILE A 39 -13.32 9.99 -17.03
N ASN A 40 -13.64 9.81 -15.74
CA ASN A 40 -15.00 9.72 -15.24
C ASN A 40 -15.06 10.17 -13.78
N LEU A 41 -15.86 11.20 -13.48
CA LEU A 41 -16.06 11.75 -12.14
C LEU A 41 -16.78 10.78 -11.17
N ASP A 42 -17.54 9.82 -11.70
CA ASP A 42 -18.26 8.83 -10.89
C ASP A 42 -17.36 7.64 -10.49
N MET A 43 -16.10 7.67 -10.92
CA MET A 43 -15.11 6.62 -10.61
C MET A 43 -13.96 7.13 -9.72
N VAL A 44 -14.14 8.24 -9.03
CA VAL A 44 -13.16 8.73 -8.03
C VAL A 44 -13.02 7.70 -6.92
N ALA A 45 -11.79 7.24 -6.64
CA ALA A 45 -11.47 6.16 -5.70
C ALA A 45 -12.33 4.89 -5.85
N PHE A 46 -12.79 4.61 -7.07
CA PHE A 46 -13.60 3.43 -7.36
C PHE A 46 -12.86 2.13 -7.08
N MET A 47 -13.59 1.14 -6.54
CA MET A 47 -13.08 -0.20 -6.21
C MET A 47 -13.53 -1.22 -7.28
N PRO A 48 -12.80 -1.42 -8.38
CA PRO A 48 -13.22 -2.33 -9.46
C PRO A 48 -13.16 -3.80 -9.08
N CYS A 49 -12.39 -4.15 -8.06
CA CYS A 49 -12.21 -5.52 -7.57
C CYS A 49 -12.92 -5.69 -6.22
N ASN A 50 -12.25 -6.25 -5.21
CA ASN A 50 -12.82 -6.56 -3.91
C ASN A 50 -13.33 -5.31 -3.16
N PRO A 51 -14.46 -5.43 -2.42
CA PRO A 51 -15.04 -4.33 -1.64
C PRO A 51 -14.35 -4.21 -0.26
N SER A 52 -13.03 -4.18 -0.20
CA SER A 52 -12.33 -4.16 1.08
C SER A 52 -11.05 -3.35 1.06
N ILE A 53 -10.76 -2.71 2.21
CA ILE A 53 -9.51 -1.99 2.50
C ILE A 53 -8.81 -2.69 3.66
N GLY A 54 -7.49 -2.81 3.58
CA GLY A 54 -6.66 -3.40 4.62
C GLY A 54 -6.40 -4.90 4.46
N GLY A 55 -6.20 -5.57 5.58
CA GLY A 55 -5.68 -6.94 5.62
C GLY A 55 -4.20 -7.01 5.92
N SER A 56 -3.62 -8.22 5.92
CA SER A 56 -2.23 -8.46 6.29
C SER A 56 -1.26 -7.57 5.50
N ALA A 57 -0.36 -6.86 6.15
CA ALA A 57 0.51 -5.80 5.66
C ALA A 57 -0.25 -4.54 5.18
N LYS A 58 -1.33 -4.70 4.41
CA LYS A 58 -2.09 -3.61 3.79
C LYS A 58 -2.74 -2.69 4.82
N GLY A 59 -3.33 -3.25 5.89
CA GLY A 59 -3.91 -2.46 6.98
C GLY A 59 -2.87 -1.60 7.70
N ILE A 60 -1.60 -2.03 7.71
CA ILE A 60 -0.50 -1.22 8.23
C ILE A 60 -0.24 -0.03 7.28
N VAL A 61 -0.21 -0.28 5.97
CA VAL A 61 -0.04 0.79 4.96
C VAL A 61 -1.15 1.85 5.05
N VAL A 62 -2.40 1.44 5.26
CA VAL A 62 -3.50 2.41 5.43
C VAL A 62 -3.25 3.34 6.63
N ARG A 63 -2.79 2.79 7.75
CA ARG A 63 -2.40 3.60 8.92
C ARG A 63 -1.15 4.45 8.67
N GLU A 64 -0.21 3.98 7.86
CA GLU A 64 0.95 4.78 7.43
C GLU A 64 0.55 5.95 6.53
N ILE A 65 -0.40 5.74 5.60
CA ILE A 65 -1.00 6.79 4.78
C ILE A 65 -1.69 7.83 5.68
N ASP A 66 -2.50 7.38 6.65
CA ASP A 66 -3.18 8.24 7.60
C ASP A 66 -2.19 9.06 8.44
N ALA A 67 -1.14 8.41 8.97
CA ALA A 67 -0.10 9.07 9.77
C ALA A 67 0.65 10.16 9.00
N LEU A 68 0.88 9.98 7.69
CA LEU A 68 1.48 10.98 6.81
C LEU A 68 0.53 12.15 6.48
N GLY A 69 -0.77 12.04 6.75
CA GLY A 69 -1.77 13.06 6.42
C GLY A 69 -2.69 12.71 5.26
N GLY A 70 -2.73 11.42 4.84
CA GLY A 70 -3.60 10.94 3.76
C GLY A 70 -5.06 10.74 4.18
N GLU A 71 -5.88 10.29 3.24
CA GLU A 71 -7.35 10.27 3.38
C GLU A 71 -7.95 8.85 3.43
N MET A 72 -7.28 7.83 2.89
CA MET A 72 -7.84 6.48 2.78
C MET A 72 -8.35 5.93 4.13
N GLY A 73 -7.60 6.15 5.22
CA GLY A 73 -7.99 5.71 6.57
C GLY A 73 -9.25 6.40 7.07
N ARG A 74 -9.33 7.72 6.92
CA ARG A 74 -10.53 8.50 7.29
C ARG A 74 -11.76 8.12 6.47
N ASN A 75 -11.55 7.92 5.17
CA ASN A 75 -12.65 7.60 4.27
C ASN A 75 -13.25 6.22 4.55
N ILE A 76 -12.41 5.21 4.78
CA ILE A 76 -12.92 3.87 5.08
C ILE A 76 -13.58 3.80 6.46
N ASP A 77 -13.08 4.52 7.46
CA ASP A 77 -13.69 4.56 8.81
C ASP A 77 -15.12 5.14 8.78
N LYS A 78 -15.44 6.00 7.81
CA LYS A 78 -16.80 6.54 7.61
C LYS A 78 -17.72 5.63 6.79
N THR A 79 -17.16 4.72 5.99
CA THR A 79 -17.91 4.04 4.92
C THR A 79 -17.81 2.51 4.95
N TYR A 80 -17.20 1.95 6.01
CA TYR A 80 -17.18 0.50 6.16
C TYR A 80 -18.55 -0.06 6.54
N ILE A 81 -18.80 -1.30 6.12
CA ILE A 81 -19.97 -2.09 6.53
C ILE A 81 -19.60 -3.22 7.48
N GLN A 82 -18.31 -3.59 7.55
CA GLN A 82 -17.75 -4.54 8.50
C GLN A 82 -16.29 -4.21 8.75
N MET A 83 -15.83 -4.37 9.99
CA MET A 83 -14.43 -4.21 10.38
C MET A 83 -13.95 -5.40 11.20
N LYS A 84 -12.72 -5.86 10.94
CA LYS A 84 -12.13 -7.00 11.65
C LYS A 84 -10.64 -6.86 11.84
N MET A 85 -10.15 -7.13 13.05
CA MET A 85 -8.72 -7.28 13.32
C MET A 85 -8.26 -8.69 12.94
N LEU A 86 -7.32 -8.79 12.02
CA LEU A 86 -6.75 -10.06 11.57
C LEU A 86 -5.50 -10.43 12.37
N ASN A 87 -5.21 -11.74 12.42
CA ASN A 87 -4.00 -12.31 13.01
C ASN A 87 -3.82 -12.04 14.51
N MET A 88 -4.89 -11.86 15.27
CA MET A 88 -4.84 -11.62 16.74
C MET A 88 -3.99 -12.66 17.48
N GLY A 89 -4.06 -13.93 17.09
CA GLY A 89 -3.28 -15.03 17.71
C GLY A 89 -1.82 -15.13 17.24
N LYS A 90 -1.35 -14.28 16.30
CA LYS A 90 0.00 -14.38 15.72
C LYS A 90 1.00 -13.33 16.23
N GLY A 91 0.61 -12.53 17.19
CA GLY A 91 1.42 -11.46 17.75
C GLY A 91 1.36 -10.14 16.97
N PRO A 92 1.87 -9.02 17.57
CA PRO A 92 1.62 -7.66 17.12
C PRO A 92 2.25 -7.33 15.75
N ALA A 93 3.35 -7.99 15.39
CA ALA A 93 4.08 -7.74 14.14
C ALA A 93 3.28 -8.02 12.84
N VAL A 94 2.17 -8.74 12.94
CA VAL A 94 1.35 -9.13 11.78
C VAL A 94 -0.14 -8.86 11.98
N ARG A 95 -0.53 -8.28 13.12
CA ARG A 95 -1.90 -7.80 13.32
C ARG A 95 -2.21 -6.70 12.30
N ALA A 96 -3.39 -6.72 11.74
CA ALA A 96 -3.80 -5.72 10.76
C ALA A 96 -5.31 -5.65 10.64
N LEU A 97 -5.85 -4.44 10.53
CA LEU A 97 -7.27 -4.20 10.27
C LEU A 97 -7.64 -4.56 8.83
N ARG A 98 -8.87 -5.06 8.66
CA ARG A 98 -9.53 -5.21 7.39
C ARG A 98 -10.97 -4.72 7.50
N ALA A 99 -11.36 -3.80 6.62
CA ALA A 99 -12.72 -3.31 6.48
C ALA A 99 -13.35 -3.81 5.19
N GLN A 100 -14.61 -4.25 5.26
CA GLN A 100 -15.47 -4.31 4.10
C GLN A 100 -16.09 -2.93 3.88
N ALA A 101 -16.00 -2.42 2.67
CA ALA A 101 -16.50 -1.11 2.30
C ALA A 101 -17.90 -1.19 1.68
N ASP A 102 -18.74 -0.22 1.95
CA ASP A 102 -19.77 0.17 1.01
C ASP A 102 -19.08 0.90 -0.15
N LYS A 103 -18.97 0.23 -1.31
CA LYS A 103 -18.19 0.77 -2.46
C LYS A 103 -18.75 2.07 -2.99
N ALA A 104 -20.06 2.20 -3.00
CA ALA A 104 -20.74 3.39 -3.50
C ALA A 104 -20.51 4.58 -2.55
N GLU A 105 -20.71 4.38 -1.25
CA GLU A 105 -20.47 5.40 -0.23
C GLU A 105 -18.99 5.77 -0.12
N TYR A 106 -18.09 4.79 -0.21
CA TYR A 106 -16.64 5.04 -0.20
C TYR A 106 -16.22 5.97 -1.36
N ALA A 107 -16.68 5.70 -2.57
CA ALA A 107 -16.40 6.54 -3.73
C ALA A 107 -17.06 7.92 -3.60
N ALA A 108 -18.31 7.98 -3.13
CA ALA A 108 -19.05 9.24 -2.95
C ALA A 108 -18.43 10.15 -1.89
N GLU A 109 -18.00 9.57 -0.74
CA GLU A 109 -17.33 10.33 0.32
C GLU A 109 -15.97 10.83 -0.12
N MET A 110 -15.18 10.00 -0.81
CA MET A 110 -13.89 10.42 -1.33
C MET A 110 -14.02 11.51 -2.39
N LYS A 111 -15.02 11.41 -3.28
CA LYS A 111 -15.31 12.44 -4.27
C LYS A 111 -15.67 13.76 -3.58
N ARG A 112 -16.52 13.75 -2.54
CA ARG A 112 -16.83 14.94 -1.73
C ARG A 112 -15.59 15.57 -1.10
N THR A 113 -14.70 14.77 -0.57
CA THR A 113 -13.43 15.24 0.01
C THR A 113 -12.58 15.94 -1.03
N VAL A 114 -12.40 15.33 -2.21
CA VAL A 114 -11.63 15.91 -3.32
C VAL A 114 -12.26 17.20 -3.85
N GLU A 115 -13.58 17.24 -4.06
CA GLU A 115 -14.30 18.40 -4.56
C GLU A 115 -14.24 19.61 -3.62
N ARG A 116 -14.09 19.36 -2.31
CA ARG A 116 -14.03 20.43 -1.29
C ARG A 116 -12.62 20.83 -0.88
N GLN A 117 -11.61 20.11 -1.39
CA GLN A 117 -10.22 20.40 -1.06
C GLN A 117 -9.78 21.71 -1.70
N GLU A 118 -9.30 22.65 -0.89
CA GLU A 118 -8.67 23.90 -1.36
C GLU A 118 -7.45 23.59 -2.24
N ASN A 119 -7.17 24.43 -3.23
CA ASN A 119 -6.09 24.31 -4.20
C ASN A 119 -6.18 23.03 -5.06
N LEU A 120 -7.33 22.36 -5.12
CA LEU A 120 -7.55 21.15 -5.91
C LEU A 120 -8.72 21.32 -6.88
N THR A 121 -8.44 21.27 -8.17
CA THR A 121 -9.44 21.24 -9.23
C THR A 121 -9.65 19.81 -9.68
N LEU A 122 -10.83 19.23 -9.42
CA LEU A 122 -11.24 17.95 -9.98
C LEU A 122 -11.90 18.17 -11.34
N ARG A 123 -11.41 17.50 -12.39
CA ARG A 123 -11.93 17.70 -13.76
C ARG A 123 -12.05 16.40 -14.53
N GLN A 124 -13.22 16.21 -15.16
CA GLN A 124 -13.38 15.12 -16.13
C GLN A 124 -12.75 15.53 -17.46
N THR A 125 -11.60 14.94 -17.73
CA THR A 125 -10.88 15.11 -19.00
C THR A 125 -9.92 13.95 -19.23
N MET A 126 -9.77 13.53 -20.47
CA MET A 126 -8.79 12.53 -20.87
C MET A 126 -7.48 13.23 -21.27
N ILE A 127 -6.39 12.83 -20.67
CA ILE A 127 -5.05 13.31 -21.00
C ILE A 127 -4.44 12.34 -22.01
N ASP A 128 -4.01 12.88 -23.16
CA ASP A 128 -3.42 12.12 -24.25
C ASP A 128 -1.89 12.23 -24.31
N GLU A 129 -1.34 13.34 -23.80
CA GLU A 129 0.09 13.62 -23.97
C GLU A 129 0.65 14.39 -22.77
N ILE A 130 1.86 14.01 -22.37
CA ILE A 130 2.71 14.75 -21.45
C ILE A 130 3.66 15.59 -22.30
N LEU A 131 3.65 16.90 -22.09
CA LEU A 131 4.48 17.84 -22.80
C LEU A 131 5.83 17.97 -22.08
N VAL A 132 6.91 17.73 -22.83
CA VAL A 132 8.28 17.75 -22.30
C VAL A 132 9.16 18.63 -23.16
N GLU A 133 9.92 19.54 -22.54
CA GLU A 133 10.96 20.35 -23.19
C GLU A 133 12.27 20.18 -22.42
N GLU A 134 13.37 19.97 -23.14
CA GLU A 134 14.71 19.80 -22.56
C GLU A 134 14.77 18.77 -21.41
N GLY A 135 14.01 17.67 -21.52
CA GLY A 135 13.95 16.62 -20.50
C GLY A 135 13.16 16.98 -19.24
N LYS A 136 12.38 18.05 -19.26
CA LYS A 136 11.53 18.50 -18.16
C LYS A 136 10.07 18.57 -18.58
N VAL A 137 9.17 18.19 -17.69
CA VAL A 137 7.74 18.38 -17.88
C VAL A 137 7.41 19.88 -17.93
N ILE A 138 6.58 20.27 -18.90
CA ILE A 138 6.02 21.62 -19.02
C ILE A 138 4.51 21.65 -18.95
N GLY A 139 3.84 20.50 -19.02
CA GLY A 139 2.39 20.38 -18.95
C GLY A 139 1.83 19.13 -19.59
N VAL A 140 0.54 19.19 -19.94
CA VAL A 140 -0.18 18.09 -20.60
C VAL A 140 -1.07 18.61 -21.73
N ARG A 141 -1.45 17.70 -22.65
CA ARG A 141 -2.47 17.93 -23.67
C ARG A 141 -3.63 16.94 -23.48
N THR A 142 -4.84 17.47 -23.53
CA THR A 142 -6.07 16.66 -23.45
C THR A 142 -6.46 16.09 -24.81
N ALA A 143 -7.33 15.07 -24.84
CA ALA A 143 -7.94 14.52 -26.04
C ALA A 143 -8.74 15.57 -26.84
N THR A 144 -9.25 16.62 -26.18
CA THR A 144 -9.92 17.76 -26.81
C THR A 144 -8.94 18.86 -27.26
N ASN A 145 -7.64 18.55 -27.29
CA ASN A 145 -6.54 19.43 -27.72
C ASN A 145 -6.34 20.69 -26.84
N GLN A 146 -6.86 20.71 -25.62
CA GLN A 146 -6.51 21.75 -24.64
C GLN A 146 -5.13 21.44 -24.04
N LYS A 147 -4.36 22.47 -23.74
CA LYS A 147 -3.05 22.35 -23.08
C LYS A 147 -3.09 23.02 -21.72
N PHE A 148 -2.63 22.31 -20.70
CA PHE A 148 -2.47 22.84 -19.33
C PHE A 148 -0.99 22.80 -18.96
N SER A 149 -0.46 23.92 -18.44
CA SER A 149 0.93 23.94 -17.96
C SER A 149 1.05 23.31 -16.59
N ALA A 150 2.17 22.67 -16.31
CA ALA A 150 2.53 22.17 -14.99
C ALA A 150 4.02 22.07 -14.79
N LYS A 151 4.49 22.25 -13.55
CA LYS A 151 5.90 22.03 -13.16
C LYS A 151 6.18 20.56 -12.82
N ALA A 152 5.13 19.82 -12.41
CA ALA A 152 5.18 18.39 -12.16
C ALA A 152 3.90 17.69 -12.62
N VAL A 153 4.04 16.45 -13.11
CA VAL A 153 2.93 15.57 -13.52
C VAL A 153 3.07 14.23 -12.81
N VAL A 154 1.96 13.73 -12.23
CA VAL A 154 1.89 12.42 -11.57
C VAL A 154 0.94 11.52 -12.36
N VAL A 155 1.45 10.44 -12.96
CA VAL A 155 0.66 9.48 -13.74
C VAL A 155 0.17 8.35 -12.83
N THR A 156 -1.15 8.21 -12.69
CA THR A 156 -1.82 7.23 -11.81
C THR A 156 -2.97 6.52 -12.52
N THR A 157 -2.79 6.21 -13.78
CA THR A 157 -3.83 5.71 -14.69
C THR A 157 -4.31 4.28 -14.40
N GLY A 158 -3.61 3.56 -13.54
CA GLY A 158 -4.01 2.21 -13.11
C GLY A 158 -4.21 1.25 -14.30
N THR A 159 -5.24 0.41 -14.20
CA THR A 159 -5.56 -0.58 -15.24
C THR A 159 -6.25 0.01 -16.47
N ALA A 160 -6.52 1.32 -16.51
CA ALA A 160 -7.03 1.97 -17.71
C ALA A 160 -5.93 2.23 -18.76
N LEU A 161 -4.63 2.20 -18.38
CA LEU A 161 -3.52 2.44 -19.31
C LEU A 161 -3.42 1.31 -20.32
N ARG A 162 -3.88 1.56 -21.56
CA ARG A 162 -4.06 0.58 -22.63
C ARG A 162 -4.79 -0.68 -22.14
N GLY A 163 -5.86 -0.49 -21.35
CA GLY A 163 -6.63 -1.56 -20.77
C GLY A 163 -7.35 -2.40 -21.82
N GLU A 164 -7.39 -3.73 -21.62
CA GLU A 164 -8.13 -4.68 -22.45
C GLU A 164 -8.82 -5.69 -21.55
N ILE A 165 -10.16 -5.77 -21.63
CA ILE A 165 -10.96 -6.77 -20.91
C ILE A 165 -11.01 -8.07 -21.75
N ILE A 166 -10.93 -9.22 -21.05
CA ILE A 166 -10.89 -10.55 -21.64
C ILE A 166 -11.85 -11.48 -20.88
N ILE A 167 -12.78 -12.09 -21.62
CA ILE A 167 -13.76 -13.08 -21.12
C ILE A 167 -13.84 -14.20 -22.16
N GLY A 168 -13.34 -15.40 -21.87
CA GLY A 168 -13.21 -16.46 -22.86
C GLY A 168 -12.47 -15.95 -24.11
N ASP A 169 -13.07 -16.10 -25.28
CA ASP A 169 -12.48 -15.63 -26.55
C ASP A 169 -12.72 -14.13 -26.83
N LEU A 170 -13.57 -13.47 -26.04
CA LEU A 170 -13.87 -12.06 -26.20
C LEU A 170 -12.73 -11.20 -25.63
N LYS A 171 -12.20 -10.32 -26.46
CA LYS A 171 -11.19 -9.33 -26.06
C LYS A 171 -11.53 -7.97 -26.66
N TYR A 172 -11.57 -6.92 -25.83
CA TYR A 172 -11.87 -5.56 -26.28
C TYR A 172 -11.17 -4.50 -25.43
N SER A 173 -10.90 -3.35 -26.05
CA SER A 173 -10.27 -2.21 -25.37
C SER A 173 -11.24 -1.59 -24.36
N SER A 174 -10.85 -1.60 -23.09
CA SER A 174 -11.61 -1.02 -21.99
C SER A 174 -10.75 -0.87 -20.76
N GLY A 175 -11.02 0.14 -19.95
CA GLY A 175 -10.57 0.19 -18.57
C GLY A 175 -11.45 -0.68 -17.65
N PRO A 176 -11.21 -0.67 -16.33
CA PRO A 176 -11.97 -1.46 -15.37
C PRO A 176 -13.45 -1.05 -15.38
N ASN A 177 -14.33 -2.02 -15.15
CA ASN A 177 -15.80 -1.79 -15.12
C ASN A 177 -16.34 -1.14 -16.40
N ASN A 178 -15.84 -1.54 -17.57
CA ASN A 178 -16.23 -1.01 -18.89
C ASN A 178 -16.02 0.51 -19.05
N SER A 179 -15.07 1.10 -18.34
CA SER A 179 -14.65 2.50 -18.55
C SER A 179 -13.78 2.63 -19.80
N LEU A 180 -13.51 3.87 -20.20
CA LEU A 180 -12.61 4.13 -21.33
C LEU A 180 -11.17 3.69 -21.00
N ALA A 181 -10.46 3.19 -22.00
CA ALA A 181 -9.03 2.92 -21.93
C ALA A 181 -8.21 4.14 -22.39
N SER A 182 -7.11 4.41 -21.72
CA SER A 182 -6.14 5.47 -22.07
C SER A 182 -5.06 4.88 -22.99
N ILE A 183 -5.25 4.96 -24.28
CA ILE A 183 -4.36 4.37 -25.30
C ILE A 183 -3.30 5.37 -25.74
N THR A 184 -3.71 6.57 -26.13
CA THR A 184 -2.81 7.61 -26.66
C THR A 184 -1.74 8.00 -25.65
N LEU A 185 -2.11 8.14 -24.37
CA LEU A 185 -1.14 8.40 -23.30
C LEU A 185 -0.13 7.25 -23.13
N ALA A 186 -0.57 6.00 -23.30
CA ALA A 186 0.35 4.84 -23.23
C ALA A 186 1.39 4.89 -24.36
N ASP A 187 0.98 5.28 -25.58
CA ASP A 187 1.89 5.50 -26.71
C ASP A 187 2.84 6.66 -26.42
N ASN A 188 2.33 7.78 -25.92
CA ASN A 188 3.14 8.95 -25.58
C ASN A 188 4.21 8.62 -24.51
N LEU A 189 3.88 7.88 -23.44
CA LEU A 189 4.87 7.44 -22.45
C LEU A 189 6.01 6.63 -23.09
N LYS A 190 5.67 5.77 -24.06
CA LYS A 190 6.66 5.00 -24.82
C LYS A 190 7.50 5.88 -25.73
N GLU A 191 6.91 6.85 -26.44
CA GLU A 191 7.59 7.83 -27.28
C GLU A 191 8.54 8.72 -26.48
N LEU A 192 8.18 9.07 -25.24
CA LEU A 192 9.05 9.75 -24.28
C LEU A 192 10.23 8.86 -23.83
N GLY A 193 10.23 7.60 -24.26
CA GLY A 193 11.30 6.62 -24.07
C GLY A 193 11.28 5.95 -22.71
N LEU A 194 10.11 5.82 -22.08
CA LEU A 194 9.92 4.97 -20.94
C LEU A 194 9.76 3.51 -21.40
N GLU A 195 10.35 2.60 -20.68
CA GLU A 195 10.18 1.16 -20.88
C GLU A 195 8.82 0.74 -20.29
N ILE A 196 7.97 0.18 -21.15
CA ILE A 196 6.61 -0.22 -20.80
C ILE A 196 6.54 -1.74 -20.73
N GLY A 197 6.03 -2.28 -19.63
CA GLY A 197 5.67 -3.67 -19.45
C GLY A 197 4.16 -3.86 -19.60
N ARG A 198 3.71 -5.13 -19.60
CA ARG A 198 2.28 -5.46 -19.65
C ARG A 198 1.94 -6.49 -18.59
N PHE A 199 1.01 -6.15 -17.71
CA PHE A 199 0.52 -7.01 -16.67
C PHE A 199 -0.96 -7.34 -16.84
N LYS A 200 -1.42 -8.33 -16.09
CA LYS A 200 -2.80 -8.80 -16.05
C LYS A 200 -3.26 -8.87 -14.60
N THR A 201 -4.50 -8.47 -14.36
CA THR A 201 -5.23 -8.80 -13.14
C THR A 201 -6.61 -9.36 -13.51
N GLY A 202 -7.47 -9.66 -12.52
CA GLY A 202 -8.81 -10.18 -12.78
C GLY A 202 -9.74 -9.90 -11.62
N THR A 203 -11.02 -10.10 -11.86
CA THR A 203 -12.09 -9.97 -10.89
C THR A 203 -13.04 -11.16 -10.99
N PRO A 204 -13.64 -11.64 -9.89
CA PRO A 204 -14.65 -12.69 -9.91
C PRO A 204 -16.01 -12.17 -10.37
N PRO A 205 -16.96 -13.07 -10.64
CA PRO A 205 -18.35 -12.71 -10.89
C PRO A 205 -18.99 -12.10 -9.64
N ARG A 206 -20.11 -11.36 -9.85
CA ARG A 206 -21.03 -10.89 -8.80
C ARG A 206 -22.34 -11.63 -8.94
N VAL A 207 -22.92 -11.97 -7.81
CA VAL A 207 -24.20 -12.68 -7.74
C VAL A 207 -25.24 -11.87 -6.93
N ASN A 208 -26.52 -12.14 -7.17
CA ASN A 208 -27.61 -11.48 -6.49
C ASN A 208 -27.84 -12.10 -5.10
N ALA A 209 -27.72 -11.30 -4.05
CA ALA A 209 -27.88 -11.69 -2.65
C ALA A 209 -29.20 -12.44 -2.37
N ARG A 210 -30.30 -12.04 -3.04
CA ARG A 210 -31.63 -12.64 -2.84
C ARG A 210 -31.74 -14.08 -3.38
N THR A 211 -30.77 -14.52 -4.16
CA THR A 211 -30.76 -15.85 -4.78
C THR A 211 -29.76 -16.80 -4.14
N ILE A 212 -29.11 -16.39 -3.05
CA ILE A 212 -28.15 -17.18 -2.28
C ILE A 212 -28.88 -17.93 -1.16
N ASN A 213 -28.57 -19.20 -0.99
CA ASN A 213 -29.01 -19.99 0.16
C ASN A 213 -27.96 -19.86 1.28
N TYR A 214 -28.12 -18.86 2.15
CA TYR A 214 -27.18 -18.58 3.23
C TYR A 214 -27.13 -19.67 4.32
N GLU A 215 -28.16 -20.51 4.46
CA GLU A 215 -28.17 -21.62 5.42
C GLU A 215 -27.10 -22.68 5.11
N GLU A 216 -26.66 -22.75 3.86
CA GLU A 216 -25.60 -23.65 3.39
C GLU A 216 -24.20 -23.02 3.46
N THR A 217 -24.07 -21.84 4.05
CA THR A 217 -22.82 -21.09 4.16
C THR A 217 -22.47 -20.79 5.61
N GLU A 218 -21.22 -20.46 5.88
CA GLU A 218 -20.75 -20.14 7.24
C GLU A 218 -20.64 -18.63 7.44
N ILE A 219 -21.39 -18.08 8.40
CA ILE A 219 -21.38 -16.65 8.69
C ILE A 219 -20.01 -16.19 9.24
N GLN A 220 -19.52 -15.07 8.76
CA GLN A 220 -18.26 -14.44 9.16
C GLN A 220 -18.51 -13.02 9.65
N PRO A 221 -18.76 -12.82 10.95
CA PRO A 221 -19.05 -11.50 11.53
C PRO A 221 -17.78 -10.63 11.63
N GLY A 222 -17.98 -9.32 11.73
CA GLY A 222 -16.97 -8.37 12.16
C GLY A 222 -16.69 -8.43 13.66
N ASP A 223 -15.79 -7.57 14.13
CA ASP A 223 -15.51 -7.40 15.55
C ASP A 223 -16.65 -6.59 16.21
N GLU A 224 -17.04 -6.94 17.44
CA GLU A 224 -18.11 -6.24 18.17
C GLU A 224 -17.76 -4.77 18.45
N LYS A 225 -16.51 -4.52 18.81
CA LYS A 225 -15.93 -3.20 19.04
C LYS A 225 -14.67 -3.07 18.18
N PRO A 226 -14.82 -2.69 16.92
CA PRO A 226 -13.69 -2.62 16.01
C PRO A 226 -12.80 -1.42 16.29
N ASN A 227 -11.50 -1.61 16.07
CA ASN A 227 -10.55 -0.51 15.95
C ASN A 227 -10.76 0.24 14.63
N HIS A 228 -10.25 1.47 14.52
CA HIS A 228 -10.30 2.31 13.33
C HIS A 228 -8.95 2.35 12.62
N PHE A 229 -8.94 2.72 11.35
CA PHE A 229 -7.71 2.97 10.59
C PHE A 229 -7.11 4.34 10.92
N SER A 230 -7.93 5.38 10.95
CA SER A 230 -7.45 6.73 11.22
C SER A 230 -7.19 6.96 12.71
N PHE A 231 -6.09 7.62 13.01
CA PHE A 231 -5.78 8.07 14.36
C PHE A 231 -6.68 9.23 14.82
N LEU A 232 -7.42 9.86 13.89
CA LEU A 232 -8.42 10.89 14.20
C LEU A 232 -9.78 10.32 14.59
N SER A 233 -10.07 9.06 14.26
CA SER A 233 -11.34 8.42 14.60
C SER A 233 -11.38 8.06 16.09
N LYS A 234 -12.50 8.33 16.76
CA LYS A 234 -12.69 8.05 18.18
C LYS A 234 -13.14 6.62 18.41
N ASP A 235 -12.77 6.05 19.55
CA ASP A 235 -13.08 4.66 19.89
C ASP A 235 -14.59 4.37 19.96
N GLU A 236 -15.40 5.38 20.32
CA GLU A 236 -16.86 5.27 20.38
C GLU A 236 -17.58 5.38 19.02
N ASP A 237 -16.90 5.87 17.97
CA ASP A 237 -17.48 6.14 16.65
C ASP A 237 -17.51 4.88 15.76
N TYR A 238 -17.96 3.74 16.27
CA TYR A 238 -18.03 2.51 15.49
C TYR A 238 -19.46 2.12 15.07
N LEU A 239 -19.54 1.47 13.90
CA LEU A 239 -20.79 0.99 13.33
C LEU A 239 -21.31 -0.22 14.12
N GLN A 240 -22.52 -0.10 14.71
CA GLN A 240 -23.11 -1.15 15.53
C GLN A 240 -23.80 -2.26 14.70
N ASP A 241 -24.45 -1.91 13.60
CA ASP A 241 -25.15 -2.85 12.71
C ASP A 241 -24.28 -3.26 11.51
N GLN A 242 -23.16 -3.93 11.77
CA GLN A 242 -22.27 -4.44 10.75
C GLN A 242 -22.94 -5.56 9.92
N ILE A 243 -22.60 -5.62 8.62
CA ILE A 243 -23.07 -6.66 7.71
C ILE A 243 -22.02 -7.77 7.66
N PRO A 244 -22.35 -9.05 7.93
CA PRO A 244 -21.39 -10.14 7.86
C PRO A 244 -21.01 -10.47 6.41
N CYS A 245 -19.89 -11.18 6.25
CA CYS A 245 -19.58 -11.96 5.07
C CYS A 245 -19.96 -13.42 5.30
N TRP A 246 -19.94 -14.25 4.26
CA TRP A 246 -20.20 -15.68 4.39
C TRP A 246 -19.09 -16.48 3.70
N LEU A 247 -18.81 -17.66 4.23
CA LEU A 247 -17.79 -18.56 3.73
C LEU A 247 -18.46 -19.79 3.09
N THR A 248 -18.02 -20.13 1.89
CA THR A 248 -18.30 -21.37 1.19
C THR A 248 -17.04 -21.91 0.50
N TYR A 249 -17.16 -22.97 -0.29
CA TYR A 249 -16.02 -23.65 -0.88
C TYR A 249 -16.30 -24.14 -2.29
N THR A 250 -15.28 -24.22 -3.13
CA THR A 250 -15.32 -25.07 -4.33
C THR A 250 -15.39 -26.54 -3.93
N ASN A 251 -15.75 -27.41 -4.85
CA ASN A 251 -15.88 -28.86 -4.67
C ASN A 251 -15.40 -29.63 -5.92
N ALA A 252 -15.50 -30.96 -5.90
CA ALA A 252 -15.07 -31.80 -7.01
C ALA A 252 -15.76 -31.44 -8.34
N THR A 253 -17.06 -31.13 -8.30
CA THR A 253 -17.84 -30.71 -9.51
C THR A 253 -17.31 -29.37 -10.04
N SER A 254 -17.05 -28.40 -9.16
CA SER A 254 -16.44 -27.12 -9.56
C SER A 254 -15.08 -27.31 -10.25
N HIS A 255 -14.26 -28.24 -9.70
CA HIS A 255 -12.94 -28.55 -10.26
C HIS A 255 -13.04 -29.26 -11.61
N GLU A 256 -14.02 -30.15 -11.77
CA GLU A 256 -14.29 -30.87 -13.04
C GLU A 256 -14.74 -29.90 -14.15
N ILE A 257 -15.66 -28.96 -13.82
CA ILE A 257 -16.11 -27.92 -14.76
C ILE A 257 -14.93 -27.11 -15.26
N ILE A 258 -14.05 -26.66 -14.36
CA ILE A 258 -12.86 -25.86 -14.72
C ILE A 258 -11.90 -26.68 -15.56
N ASN A 259 -11.54 -27.89 -15.13
CA ASN A 259 -10.59 -28.76 -15.84
C ASN A 259 -11.05 -29.09 -17.26
N SER A 260 -12.36 -29.36 -17.46
CA SER A 260 -12.95 -29.66 -18.77
C SER A 260 -12.93 -28.42 -19.70
N ASN A 261 -12.87 -27.20 -19.16
CA ASN A 261 -12.90 -25.95 -19.91
C ASN A 261 -11.56 -25.18 -19.93
N LEU A 262 -10.45 -25.79 -19.47
CA LEU A 262 -9.13 -25.10 -19.48
C LEU A 262 -8.71 -24.63 -20.87
N HIS A 263 -9.09 -25.37 -21.92
CA HIS A 263 -8.81 -25.01 -23.31
C HIS A 263 -9.54 -23.73 -23.76
N ARG A 264 -10.63 -23.33 -23.05
CA ARG A 264 -11.39 -22.10 -23.28
C ARG A 264 -10.93 -20.95 -22.35
N ALA A 265 -10.01 -21.23 -21.41
CA ALA A 265 -9.51 -20.23 -20.48
C ALA A 265 -8.42 -19.37 -21.16
N PRO A 266 -8.56 -18.03 -21.20
CA PRO A 266 -7.63 -17.14 -21.90
C PRO A 266 -6.16 -17.25 -21.49
N MET A 267 -5.91 -17.63 -20.24
CA MET A 267 -4.56 -17.89 -19.72
C MET A 267 -3.88 -19.10 -20.35
N PHE A 268 -4.67 -20.12 -20.72
CA PHE A 268 -4.17 -21.39 -21.27
C PHE A 268 -4.27 -21.45 -22.80
N SER A 269 -5.16 -20.66 -23.40
CA SER A 269 -5.31 -20.54 -24.87
C SER A 269 -4.32 -19.56 -25.51
N GLY A 270 -3.53 -18.81 -24.73
CA GLY A 270 -2.55 -17.85 -25.22
C GLY A 270 -3.14 -16.48 -25.63
N ILE A 271 -4.41 -16.21 -25.36
CA ILE A 271 -5.05 -14.91 -25.61
C ILE A 271 -4.47 -13.85 -24.66
N VAL A 272 -4.25 -14.21 -23.38
CA VAL A 272 -3.60 -13.36 -22.39
C VAL A 272 -2.09 -13.42 -22.59
N LYS A 273 -1.47 -12.24 -22.78
CA LYS A 273 -0.02 -12.06 -22.91
C LYS A 273 0.63 -11.51 -21.65
N GLY A 274 -0.14 -10.77 -20.83
CA GLY A 274 0.33 -10.15 -19.61
C GLY A 274 0.55 -11.17 -18.49
N ILE A 275 1.57 -10.92 -17.65
CA ILE A 275 1.87 -11.75 -16.49
C ILE A 275 0.89 -11.42 -15.37
N GLY A 276 0.24 -12.44 -14.81
CA GLY A 276 -0.70 -12.31 -13.70
C GLY A 276 -0.05 -12.33 -12.33
N PRO A 277 -0.73 -11.82 -11.28
CA PRO A 277 -0.20 -11.77 -9.93
C PRO A 277 -0.14 -13.17 -9.29
N ARG A 278 1.01 -13.53 -8.74
CA ARG A 278 1.25 -14.81 -8.05
C ARG A 278 0.34 -15.02 -6.84
N TYR A 279 0.00 -13.95 -6.13
CA TYR A 279 -0.76 -14.00 -4.87
C TYR A 279 -2.25 -13.66 -5.01
N CYS A 280 -2.74 -13.49 -6.24
CA CYS A 280 -4.15 -13.41 -6.58
C CYS A 280 -4.39 -14.16 -7.90
N PRO A 281 -4.06 -15.48 -7.92
CA PRO A 281 -4.27 -16.29 -9.13
C PRO A 281 -5.75 -16.42 -9.41
N SER A 282 -6.11 -16.62 -10.67
CA SER A 282 -7.46 -17.02 -11.03
C SER A 282 -7.80 -18.38 -10.43
N ILE A 283 -9.09 -18.74 -10.39
CA ILE A 283 -9.48 -20.04 -9.83
C ILE A 283 -8.94 -21.18 -10.69
N GLU A 284 -8.82 -21.01 -12.00
CA GLU A 284 -8.22 -21.96 -12.92
C GLU A 284 -6.75 -22.22 -12.57
N ASP A 285 -5.98 -21.16 -12.31
CA ASP A 285 -4.60 -21.27 -11.87
C ASP A 285 -4.46 -22.01 -10.53
N LYS A 286 -5.38 -21.76 -9.59
CA LYS A 286 -5.37 -22.43 -8.29
C LYS A 286 -5.59 -23.94 -8.43
N ILE A 287 -6.56 -24.33 -9.24
CA ILE A 287 -6.91 -25.74 -9.43
C ILE A 287 -5.79 -26.48 -10.14
N VAL A 288 -5.13 -25.87 -11.12
CA VAL A 288 -4.00 -26.49 -11.82
C VAL A 288 -2.76 -26.58 -10.91
N ARG A 289 -2.43 -25.49 -10.18
CA ARG A 289 -1.21 -25.45 -9.34
C ARG A 289 -1.33 -26.21 -8.03
N PHE A 290 -2.55 -26.34 -7.50
CA PHE A 290 -2.85 -26.99 -6.22
C PHE A 290 -3.88 -28.11 -6.43
N ALA A 291 -3.63 -28.97 -7.39
CA ALA A 291 -4.51 -30.07 -7.76
C ALA A 291 -4.74 -31.10 -6.63
N ASP A 292 -3.86 -31.12 -5.63
CA ASP A 292 -3.97 -31.91 -4.40
C ASP A 292 -5.01 -31.38 -3.40
N LYS A 293 -5.50 -30.15 -3.59
CA LYS A 293 -6.50 -29.55 -2.71
C LYS A 293 -7.90 -29.93 -3.14
N GLU A 294 -8.65 -30.56 -2.25
CA GLU A 294 -10.05 -30.97 -2.48
C GLU A 294 -11.00 -29.78 -2.66
N ARG A 295 -10.68 -28.63 -2.05
CA ARG A 295 -11.51 -27.42 -2.08
C ARG A 295 -10.70 -26.15 -1.86
N HIS A 296 -11.22 -25.03 -2.38
CA HIS A 296 -10.72 -23.68 -2.15
C HIS A 296 -11.79 -22.84 -1.46
N GLN A 297 -11.36 -21.98 -0.53
CA GLN A 297 -12.24 -21.06 0.19
C GLN A 297 -12.77 -19.95 -0.72
N LEU A 298 -14.05 -19.66 -0.59
CA LEU A 298 -14.75 -18.58 -1.25
C LEU A 298 -15.47 -17.74 -0.20
N PHE A 299 -15.29 -16.41 -0.24
CA PHE A 299 -16.05 -15.50 0.62
C PHE A 299 -17.10 -14.77 -0.21
N LEU A 300 -18.32 -14.74 0.31
CA LEU A 300 -19.41 -13.95 -0.22
C LEU A 300 -19.41 -12.62 0.50
N GLU A 301 -18.97 -11.57 -0.22
CA GLU A 301 -18.72 -10.25 0.35
C GLU A 301 -19.73 -9.24 -0.21
N PRO A 302 -20.63 -8.66 0.63
CA PRO A 302 -21.52 -7.58 0.19
C PRO A 302 -20.74 -6.39 -0.38
N GLU A 303 -21.17 -5.85 -1.51
CA GLU A 303 -20.56 -4.65 -2.11
C GLU A 303 -21.08 -3.32 -1.53
N GLY A 304 -22.08 -3.36 -0.66
CA GLY A 304 -22.66 -2.20 0.02
C GLY A 304 -23.95 -2.52 0.75
N ARG A 305 -24.51 -1.51 1.45
CA ARG A 305 -25.77 -1.63 2.20
C ARG A 305 -27.00 -1.57 1.29
N ASN A 306 -26.91 -0.80 0.22
CA ASN A 306 -28.03 -0.47 -0.64
C ASN A 306 -27.95 -1.17 -2.01
N THR A 307 -27.30 -2.34 -2.05
CA THR A 307 -27.18 -3.17 -3.25
C THR A 307 -27.33 -4.65 -2.90
N ASP A 308 -27.89 -5.42 -3.84
CA ASP A 308 -27.95 -6.88 -3.76
C ASP A 308 -26.69 -7.55 -4.39
N GLU A 309 -25.68 -6.77 -4.78
CA GLU A 309 -24.45 -7.33 -5.37
C GLU A 309 -23.57 -7.96 -4.30
N ILE A 310 -23.25 -9.24 -4.49
CA ILE A 310 -22.30 -10.00 -3.68
C ILE A 310 -21.09 -10.34 -4.53
N TYR A 311 -19.91 -9.93 -4.06
CA TYR A 311 -18.62 -10.26 -4.64
C TYR A 311 -18.19 -11.66 -4.20
N VAL A 312 -17.90 -12.57 -5.15
CA VAL A 312 -17.51 -13.95 -4.85
C VAL A 312 -15.98 -14.02 -4.74
N GLN A 313 -15.44 -13.58 -3.60
CA GLN A 313 -14.00 -13.54 -3.35
C GLN A 313 -13.38 -14.93 -3.43
N GLY A 314 -12.32 -15.04 -4.20
CA GLY A 314 -11.61 -16.32 -4.41
C GLY A 314 -11.95 -17.01 -5.74
N LEU A 315 -13.06 -16.60 -6.40
CA LEU A 315 -13.53 -17.14 -7.68
C LEU A 315 -13.11 -16.27 -8.89
N SER A 316 -12.02 -15.51 -8.78
CA SER A 316 -11.53 -14.70 -9.91
C SER A 316 -11.32 -15.60 -11.14
N THR A 317 -11.94 -15.25 -12.25
CA THR A 317 -11.93 -16.05 -13.48
C THR A 317 -12.09 -15.19 -14.71
N SER A 318 -11.60 -15.68 -15.84
CA SER A 318 -11.86 -15.15 -17.18
C SER A 318 -12.42 -16.20 -18.15
N LEU A 319 -12.90 -17.31 -17.63
CA LEU A 319 -13.63 -18.31 -18.41
C LEU A 319 -14.84 -17.70 -19.13
N PRO A 320 -15.35 -18.29 -20.22
CA PRO A 320 -16.57 -17.84 -20.86
C PRO A 320 -17.76 -17.79 -19.91
N GLU A 321 -18.73 -16.93 -20.18
CA GLU A 321 -19.88 -16.66 -19.30
C GLU A 321 -20.70 -17.91 -18.97
N ASP A 322 -20.93 -18.80 -19.96
CA ASP A 322 -21.61 -20.08 -19.77
C ASP A 322 -20.90 -20.96 -18.72
N VAL A 323 -19.59 -21.05 -18.80
CA VAL A 323 -18.78 -21.81 -17.83
C VAL A 323 -18.79 -21.17 -16.45
N GLN A 324 -18.78 -19.83 -16.38
CA GLN A 324 -18.88 -19.12 -15.10
C GLN A 324 -20.23 -19.39 -14.41
N GLN A 325 -21.33 -19.45 -15.17
CA GLN A 325 -22.66 -19.75 -14.63
C GLN A 325 -22.72 -21.18 -14.07
N ASP A 326 -22.22 -22.17 -14.83
CA ASP A 326 -22.16 -23.58 -14.40
C ASP A 326 -21.27 -23.70 -13.14
N LEU A 327 -20.14 -23.00 -13.12
CA LEU A 327 -19.23 -22.98 -11.99
C LEU A 327 -19.89 -22.42 -10.73
N ILE A 328 -20.60 -21.30 -10.83
CA ILE A 328 -21.35 -20.71 -9.71
C ILE A 328 -22.38 -21.71 -9.18
N HIS A 329 -23.18 -22.32 -10.05
CA HIS A 329 -24.21 -23.27 -9.66
C HIS A 329 -23.68 -24.57 -9.06
N SER A 330 -22.40 -24.91 -9.28
CA SER A 330 -21.75 -26.05 -8.63
C SER A 330 -21.35 -25.82 -7.18
N ILE A 331 -21.41 -24.56 -6.70
CA ILE A 331 -20.94 -24.16 -5.37
C ILE A 331 -22.09 -24.21 -4.38
N LYS A 332 -21.84 -24.80 -3.19
CA LYS A 332 -22.83 -24.95 -2.13
C LYS A 332 -23.33 -23.58 -1.64
N GLY A 333 -24.65 -23.40 -1.63
CA GLY A 333 -25.33 -22.15 -1.33
C GLY A 333 -25.53 -21.23 -2.54
N LEU A 334 -24.93 -21.55 -3.70
CA LEU A 334 -25.04 -20.76 -4.93
C LEU A 334 -25.74 -21.51 -6.08
N GLU A 335 -26.39 -22.66 -5.81
CA GLU A 335 -26.99 -23.53 -6.80
C GLU A 335 -28.05 -22.84 -7.68
N ASN A 336 -28.69 -21.82 -7.11
CA ASN A 336 -29.70 -21.01 -7.80
C ASN A 336 -29.29 -19.53 -7.95
N ALA A 337 -28.01 -19.21 -7.70
CA ALA A 337 -27.54 -17.83 -7.71
C ALA A 337 -27.57 -17.22 -9.11
N GLN A 338 -28.17 -16.04 -9.20
CA GLN A 338 -28.20 -15.25 -10.43
C GLN A 338 -26.92 -14.42 -10.55
N MET A 339 -26.16 -14.62 -11.61
CA MET A 339 -24.99 -13.81 -11.90
C MET A 339 -25.43 -12.40 -12.35
N MET A 340 -24.97 -11.37 -11.66
CA MET A 340 -25.22 -9.95 -11.99
C MET A 340 -24.11 -9.38 -12.88
N ARG A 341 -22.87 -9.81 -12.68
CA ARG A 341 -21.70 -9.44 -13.50
C ARG A 341 -20.81 -10.63 -13.73
N THR A 342 -20.31 -10.77 -14.94
CA THR A 342 -19.28 -11.76 -15.26
C THR A 342 -17.93 -11.40 -14.64
N GLY A 343 -17.16 -12.40 -14.22
CA GLY A 343 -15.74 -12.24 -13.95
C GLY A 343 -14.98 -12.00 -15.25
N TYR A 344 -13.86 -11.28 -15.18
CA TYR A 344 -13.01 -10.99 -16.32
C TYR A 344 -11.55 -10.85 -15.93
N ALA A 345 -10.66 -11.04 -16.90
CA ALA A 345 -9.29 -10.56 -16.80
C ALA A 345 -9.16 -9.20 -17.48
N ILE A 346 -8.28 -8.36 -16.95
CA ILE A 346 -7.88 -7.11 -17.59
C ILE A 346 -6.37 -7.08 -17.74
N GLU A 347 -5.90 -6.90 -18.99
CA GLU A 347 -4.51 -6.57 -19.31
C GLU A 347 -4.32 -5.06 -19.37
N TYR A 348 -3.17 -4.57 -18.93
CA TYR A 348 -2.86 -3.14 -18.92
C TYR A 348 -1.36 -2.90 -19.03
N ASP A 349 -0.99 -1.72 -19.53
CA ASP A 349 0.39 -1.29 -19.61
C ASP A 349 0.88 -0.73 -18.26
N MET A 350 2.18 -0.88 -17.97
CA MET A 350 2.82 -0.34 -16.79
C MET A 350 4.22 0.15 -17.12
N VAL A 351 4.68 1.15 -16.36
CA VAL A 351 6.06 1.65 -16.44
C VAL A 351 6.96 0.74 -15.62
N MET A 352 8.06 0.27 -16.21
CA MET A 352 9.02 -0.58 -15.49
C MET A 352 9.65 0.20 -14.35
N PRO A 353 9.49 -0.24 -13.07
CA PRO A 353 9.77 0.60 -11.89
C PRO A 353 11.26 0.84 -11.62
N HIS A 354 12.18 0.09 -12.22
CA HIS A 354 13.62 0.38 -12.14
C HIS A 354 14.01 1.74 -12.76
N GLN A 355 13.13 2.33 -13.59
CA GLN A 355 13.29 3.66 -14.17
C GLN A 355 12.94 4.80 -13.20
N LEU A 356 12.46 4.46 -12.01
CA LEU A 356 12.05 5.42 -10.99
C LEU A 356 13.13 5.61 -9.94
N ARG A 357 13.17 6.80 -9.37
CA ARG A 357 13.89 7.12 -8.13
C ARG A 357 13.03 6.69 -6.93
N ALA A 358 13.62 6.69 -5.75
CA ALA A 358 12.88 6.43 -4.50
C ALA A 358 11.80 7.49 -4.19
N THR A 359 11.84 8.63 -4.85
CA THR A 359 10.80 9.68 -4.84
C THR A 359 9.60 9.36 -5.73
N LEU A 360 9.66 8.29 -6.51
CA LEU A 360 8.75 7.93 -7.61
C LEU A 360 8.82 8.87 -8.82
N GLU A 361 9.79 9.77 -8.88
CA GLU A 361 10.11 10.53 -10.09
C GLU A 361 10.84 9.64 -11.09
N THR A 362 10.56 9.80 -12.38
CA THR A 362 11.30 9.10 -13.44
C THR A 362 12.74 9.62 -13.52
N LYS A 363 13.70 8.72 -13.71
CA LYS A 363 15.13 9.09 -13.88
C LYS A 363 15.40 9.89 -15.15
N LYS A 364 14.54 9.71 -16.16
CA LYS A 364 14.73 10.27 -17.51
C LYS A 364 14.13 11.66 -17.68
N ILE A 365 12.97 11.91 -17.05
CA ILE A 365 12.20 13.14 -17.27
C ILE A 365 11.97 13.82 -15.93
N SER A 366 12.55 14.99 -15.76
CA SER A 366 12.39 15.78 -14.55
C SER A 366 10.96 16.31 -14.42
N GLY A 367 10.37 16.15 -13.23
CA GLY A 367 8.98 16.53 -12.94
C GLY A 367 7.94 15.50 -13.35
N LEU A 368 8.33 14.35 -13.92
CA LEU A 368 7.40 13.25 -14.22
C LEU A 368 7.48 12.18 -13.13
N PHE A 369 6.36 11.97 -12.45
CA PHE A 369 6.17 10.94 -11.41
C PHE A 369 5.17 9.90 -11.89
N THR A 370 5.29 8.68 -11.37
CA THR A 370 4.31 7.62 -11.60
C THR A 370 3.99 6.92 -10.29
N ALA A 371 2.74 6.47 -10.09
CA ALA A 371 2.34 5.80 -8.86
C ALA A 371 1.24 4.75 -9.08
N GLY A 372 1.16 3.79 -8.16
CA GLY A 372 0.13 2.76 -8.14
C GLY A 372 0.37 1.64 -9.14
N GLN A 373 -0.70 1.15 -9.77
CA GLN A 373 -0.62 0.06 -10.75
C GLN A 373 0.20 0.44 -11.99
N THR A 374 0.32 1.72 -12.29
CA THR A 374 1.22 2.24 -13.32
C THR A 374 2.68 1.82 -13.09
N ASN A 375 3.08 1.55 -11.84
CA ASN A 375 4.39 1.03 -11.45
C ASN A 375 4.42 -0.50 -11.26
N GLY A 376 3.39 -1.21 -11.71
CA GLY A 376 3.32 -2.67 -11.63
C GLY A 376 2.96 -3.23 -10.26
N THR A 377 2.33 -2.44 -9.39
CA THR A 377 1.75 -2.95 -8.12
C THR A 377 0.31 -3.42 -8.33
N SER A 378 -0.21 -4.19 -7.37
CA SER A 378 -1.58 -4.70 -7.38
C SER A 378 -2.19 -4.57 -5.99
N GLY A 379 -3.09 -3.58 -5.83
CA GLY A 379 -3.85 -3.31 -4.60
C GLY A 379 -4.12 -1.83 -4.39
N TYR A 380 -5.23 -1.52 -3.72
CA TYR A 380 -5.67 -0.15 -3.45
C TYR A 380 -4.71 0.57 -2.50
N GLU A 381 -4.26 -0.12 -1.46
CA GLU A 381 -3.37 0.39 -0.42
C GLU A 381 -1.96 0.63 -0.97
N GLU A 382 -1.46 -0.29 -1.81
CA GLU A 382 -0.19 -0.12 -2.50
C GLU A 382 -0.22 1.08 -3.44
N ALA A 383 -1.36 1.30 -4.10
CA ALA A 383 -1.55 2.45 -4.98
C ALA A 383 -1.60 3.76 -4.18
N ALA A 384 -2.39 3.81 -3.11
CA ALA A 384 -2.52 4.97 -2.24
C ALA A 384 -1.19 5.35 -1.57
N GLY A 385 -0.43 4.36 -1.04
CA GLY A 385 0.88 4.57 -0.43
C GLY A 385 1.93 5.13 -1.40
N GLN A 386 1.90 4.72 -2.68
CA GLN A 386 2.73 5.36 -3.69
C GLN A 386 2.20 6.75 -4.07
N GLY A 387 0.88 6.90 -4.18
CA GLY A 387 0.23 8.15 -4.53
C GLY A 387 0.60 9.28 -3.58
N ILE A 388 0.49 9.05 -2.27
CA ILE A 388 0.83 10.06 -1.26
C ILE A 388 2.32 10.47 -1.35
N VAL A 389 3.24 9.52 -1.52
CA VAL A 389 4.68 9.81 -1.66
C VAL A 389 4.98 10.58 -2.95
N ALA A 390 4.36 10.19 -4.08
CA ALA A 390 4.52 10.91 -5.34
C ALA A 390 3.95 12.33 -5.26
N GLY A 391 2.79 12.52 -4.64
CA GLY A 391 2.18 13.83 -4.44
C GLY A 391 3.03 14.75 -3.55
N ILE A 392 3.53 14.23 -2.43
CA ILE A 392 4.46 14.96 -1.55
C ILE A 392 5.69 15.40 -2.33
N ASN A 393 6.34 14.48 -3.06
CA ASN A 393 7.58 14.78 -3.77
C ASN A 393 7.36 15.71 -4.98
N ALA A 394 6.22 15.62 -5.66
CA ALA A 394 5.84 16.57 -6.69
C ALA A 394 5.69 17.99 -6.10
N ALA A 395 5.03 18.13 -4.95
CA ALA A 395 4.89 19.41 -4.26
C ALA A 395 6.23 19.96 -3.77
N LEU A 396 7.06 19.12 -3.12
CA LEU A 396 8.40 19.53 -2.66
C LEU A 396 9.27 19.99 -3.82
N LYS A 397 9.24 19.28 -4.95
CA LYS A 397 9.97 19.66 -6.16
C LYS A 397 9.53 21.04 -6.69
N VAL A 398 8.22 21.26 -6.79
CA VAL A 398 7.65 22.56 -7.21
C VAL A 398 8.09 23.69 -6.29
N GLN A 399 8.15 23.42 -4.99
CA GLN A 399 8.54 24.37 -3.94
C GLN A 399 10.07 24.55 -3.81
N GLY A 400 10.88 23.77 -4.53
CA GLY A 400 12.34 23.78 -4.41
C GLY A 400 12.85 23.31 -3.03
N LYS A 401 12.07 22.46 -2.35
CA LYS A 401 12.41 21.86 -1.05
C LYS A 401 13.09 20.51 -1.22
N PRO A 402 13.81 20.02 -0.17
CA PRO A 402 14.40 18.68 -0.18
C PRO A 402 13.34 17.58 -0.38
N GLU A 403 13.68 16.57 -1.16
CA GLU A 403 12.83 15.40 -1.44
C GLU A 403 12.60 14.53 -0.20
N LEU A 404 11.43 13.89 -0.12
CA LEU A 404 11.11 12.88 0.88
C LEU A 404 11.46 11.48 0.35
N ILE A 405 12.32 10.77 1.06
CA ILE A 405 12.62 9.35 0.81
C ILE A 405 12.30 8.57 2.09
N LEU A 406 11.26 7.76 2.04
CA LEU A 406 10.93 6.84 3.13
C LEU A 406 11.85 5.62 3.08
N LYS A 407 12.53 5.35 4.18
CA LYS A 407 13.42 4.18 4.33
C LYS A 407 12.60 2.93 4.61
N ARG A 408 13.21 1.76 4.40
CA ARG A 408 12.61 0.46 4.75
C ARG A 408 12.31 0.30 6.25
N SER A 409 13.00 1.05 7.11
CA SER A 409 12.77 1.12 8.55
C SER A 409 11.67 2.09 8.97
N ASP A 410 11.25 2.98 8.10
CA ASP A 410 10.24 4.01 8.42
C ASP A 410 8.82 3.47 8.23
N GLY A 411 8.60 2.64 7.20
CA GLY A 411 7.28 2.10 6.91
C GLY A 411 7.27 1.03 5.82
N TYR A 412 6.16 0.30 5.74
CA TYR A 412 5.89 -0.62 4.63
C TYR A 412 5.80 0.10 3.28
N ILE A 413 5.42 1.39 3.27
CA ILE A 413 5.48 2.23 2.07
C ILE A 413 6.92 2.35 1.60
N GLY A 414 7.88 2.59 2.51
CA GLY A 414 9.31 2.61 2.20
C GLY A 414 9.83 1.26 1.71
N VAL A 415 9.42 0.15 2.33
CA VAL A 415 9.75 -1.22 1.87
C VAL A 415 9.26 -1.45 0.45
N MET A 416 8.01 -1.09 0.14
CA MET A 416 7.41 -1.26 -1.18
C MET A 416 8.14 -0.46 -2.26
N ILE A 417 8.37 0.82 -2.02
CA ILE A 417 9.04 1.70 -2.99
C ILE A 417 10.47 1.23 -3.23
N ASP A 418 11.21 0.90 -2.18
CA ASP A 418 12.57 0.38 -2.33
C ASP A 418 12.61 -0.93 -3.11
N ASP A 419 11.71 -1.88 -2.83
CA ASP A 419 11.60 -3.13 -3.61
C ASP A 419 11.33 -2.85 -5.11
N LEU A 420 10.42 -1.93 -5.42
CA LEU A 420 10.09 -1.58 -6.81
C LEU A 420 11.29 -1.01 -7.56
N VAL A 421 11.97 -0.03 -6.98
CA VAL A 421 13.05 0.70 -7.67
C VAL A 421 14.39 -0.05 -7.69
N THR A 422 14.63 -0.99 -6.76
CA THR A 422 15.88 -1.75 -6.67
C THR A 422 15.78 -3.16 -7.23
N LYS A 423 14.72 -3.89 -6.90
CA LYS A 423 14.51 -5.27 -7.37
C LYS A 423 13.73 -5.33 -8.68
N GLY A 424 12.98 -4.26 -8.99
CA GLY A 424 12.02 -4.27 -10.07
C GLY A 424 10.87 -5.26 -9.82
N THR A 425 10.08 -5.53 -10.84
CA THR A 425 9.04 -6.55 -10.76
C THR A 425 8.86 -7.24 -12.10
N VAL A 426 8.82 -8.57 -12.08
CA VAL A 426 8.54 -9.41 -13.25
C VAL A 426 7.09 -9.91 -13.24
N GLU A 427 6.38 -9.72 -12.15
CA GLU A 427 4.96 -10.04 -11.93
C GLU A 427 4.33 -8.91 -11.11
N PRO A 428 3.01 -8.68 -11.13
CA PRO A 428 2.37 -7.64 -10.31
C PRO A 428 2.79 -7.73 -8.85
N TYR A 429 3.48 -6.67 -8.38
CA TYR A 429 3.99 -6.61 -7.02
C TYR A 429 2.85 -6.57 -6.02
N ARG A 430 2.96 -7.36 -4.96
CA ARG A 430 2.05 -7.35 -3.83
C ARG A 430 2.81 -7.24 -2.53
N LEU A 431 2.36 -6.33 -1.67
CA LEU A 431 2.94 -6.14 -0.36
C LEU A 431 2.52 -7.26 0.58
N LEU A 432 3.51 -7.90 1.20
CA LEU A 432 3.34 -8.97 2.19
C LEU A 432 4.16 -8.65 3.43
N THR A 433 3.72 -9.13 4.59
CA THR A 433 4.49 -8.96 5.85
C THR A 433 5.89 -9.53 5.78
N SER A 434 6.09 -10.58 4.97
CA SER A 434 7.42 -11.21 4.78
C SER A 434 8.44 -10.36 4.03
N ARG A 435 8.01 -9.28 3.37
CA ARG A 435 8.91 -8.37 2.64
C ARG A 435 9.64 -7.38 3.56
N ALA A 436 9.09 -7.15 4.76
CA ALA A 436 9.70 -6.26 5.76
C ALA A 436 10.64 -7.05 6.68
N GLU A 437 11.86 -6.56 6.83
CA GLU A 437 12.88 -7.10 7.75
C GLU A 437 12.55 -6.75 9.20
N TYR A 438 11.97 -5.55 9.42
CA TYR A 438 11.79 -4.95 10.75
C TYR A 438 10.32 -4.96 11.20
N ARG A 439 9.61 -6.09 11.04
CA ARG A 439 8.15 -6.19 11.29
C ARG A 439 7.70 -5.75 12.68
N LEU A 440 8.53 -5.95 13.72
CA LEU A 440 8.23 -5.49 15.07
C LEU A 440 8.36 -3.98 15.26
N ILE A 441 9.09 -3.30 14.37
CA ILE A 441 9.14 -1.84 14.34
C ILE A 441 7.97 -1.30 13.52
N LEU A 442 7.62 -1.99 12.41
CA LEU A 442 6.63 -1.56 11.44
C LEU A 442 5.25 -2.15 11.76
N ARG A 443 4.65 -1.76 12.88
CA ARG A 443 3.35 -2.26 13.31
C ARG A 443 2.21 -1.31 12.94
N HIS A 444 0.98 -1.84 12.98
CA HIS A 444 -0.22 -1.01 12.75
C HIS A 444 -0.49 -0.05 13.92
N ASP A 445 -0.14 -0.42 15.14
CA ASP A 445 -0.41 0.31 16.38
C ASP A 445 0.52 1.52 16.58
N ASN A 446 1.64 1.61 15.88
CA ASN A 446 2.65 2.66 16.02
C ASN A 446 2.95 3.46 14.74
N ALA A 447 2.09 3.41 13.75
CA ALA A 447 2.35 4.10 12.47
C ALA A 447 2.43 5.62 12.63
N ASP A 448 1.63 6.20 13.51
CA ASP A 448 1.66 7.62 13.85
C ASP A 448 2.97 8.03 14.54
N MET A 449 3.45 7.22 15.49
CA MET A 449 4.73 7.45 16.17
C MET A 449 5.92 7.46 15.21
N ARG A 450 5.82 6.73 14.08
CA ARG A 450 6.88 6.65 13.06
C ARG A 450 6.81 7.75 12.00
N LEU A 451 5.61 8.16 11.60
CA LEU A 451 5.42 8.91 10.35
C LEU A 451 4.75 10.28 10.50
N THR A 452 4.01 10.56 11.58
CA THR A 452 3.27 11.84 11.69
C THR A 452 4.22 13.04 11.79
N GLU A 453 5.35 12.91 12.47
CA GLU A 453 6.38 13.98 12.49
C GLU A 453 6.97 14.23 11.10
N ILE A 454 7.17 13.17 10.29
CA ILE A 454 7.63 13.29 8.91
C ILE A 454 6.58 14.02 8.05
N GLY A 455 5.31 13.62 8.17
CA GLY A 455 4.20 14.29 7.50
C GLY A 455 4.07 15.76 7.86
N ARG A 456 4.32 16.11 9.14
CA ARG A 456 4.33 17.50 9.62
C ARG A 456 5.51 18.31 9.05
N GLN A 457 6.71 17.72 9.02
CA GLN A 457 7.90 18.36 8.48
C GLN A 457 7.80 18.70 7.00
N VAL A 458 7.18 17.84 6.19
CA VAL A 458 6.94 18.11 4.76
C VAL A 458 5.77 19.07 4.52
N GLY A 459 4.94 19.34 5.55
CA GLY A 459 3.83 20.27 5.50
C GLY A 459 2.50 19.66 5.07
N LEU A 460 2.35 18.34 5.11
CA LEU A 460 1.10 17.66 4.76
C LEU A 460 0.18 17.45 5.97
N VAL A 461 0.72 17.15 7.15
CA VAL A 461 -0.05 16.99 8.40
C VAL A 461 -0.51 18.36 8.90
N ASP A 462 -1.81 18.57 8.99
CA ASP A 462 -2.46 19.77 9.49
C ASP A 462 -2.38 19.92 11.02
N ASP A 463 -2.90 21.04 11.54
CA ASP A 463 -2.84 21.33 12.98
C ASP A 463 -3.75 20.41 13.80
N GLU A 464 -4.90 19.98 13.29
CA GLU A 464 -5.81 19.06 13.97
C GLU A 464 -5.13 17.72 14.21
N ARG A 465 -4.60 17.11 13.14
CA ARG A 465 -3.89 15.82 13.21
C ARG A 465 -2.64 15.91 14.09
N TRP A 466 -1.93 17.02 13.99
CA TRP A 466 -0.74 17.27 14.80
C TRP A 466 -1.08 17.37 16.30
N GLN A 467 -2.15 18.04 16.69
CA GLN A 467 -2.59 18.13 18.08
C GLN A 467 -2.99 16.75 18.63
N VAL A 468 -3.79 15.96 17.89
CA VAL A 468 -4.17 14.62 18.29
C VAL A 468 -2.93 13.74 18.49
N PHE A 469 -1.99 13.77 17.55
CA PHE A 469 -0.71 13.05 17.68
C PHE A 469 0.09 13.48 18.91
N GLN A 470 0.20 14.78 19.18
CA GLN A 470 0.92 15.30 20.35
C GLN A 470 0.30 14.82 21.66
N ILE A 471 -1.03 14.79 21.76
CA ILE A 471 -1.74 14.27 22.93
C ILE A 471 -1.40 12.78 23.11
N HIS A 472 -1.59 11.96 22.07
CA HIS A 472 -1.30 10.53 22.08
C HIS A 472 0.16 10.24 22.49
N LYS A 473 1.11 10.94 21.88
CA LYS A 473 2.54 10.82 22.18
C LYS A 473 2.86 11.17 23.63
N ASN A 474 2.31 12.28 24.13
CA ASN A 474 2.53 12.71 25.51
C ASN A 474 1.93 11.72 26.53
N GLN A 475 0.73 11.21 26.28
CA GLN A 475 0.10 10.19 27.10
C GLN A 475 0.95 8.92 27.16
N PHE A 476 1.42 8.42 25.99
CA PHE A 476 2.31 7.28 25.92
C PHE A 476 3.63 7.51 26.68
N ASP A 477 4.33 8.61 26.43
CA ASP A 477 5.63 8.93 27.03
C ASP A 477 5.52 9.10 28.57
N ASN A 478 4.47 9.77 29.04
CA ASN A 478 4.22 9.99 30.46
C ASN A 478 3.92 8.67 31.19
N GLU A 479 3.08 7.82 30.59
CA GLU A 479 2.73 6.55 31.20
C GLU A 479 3.90 5.57 31.20
N MET A 480 4.70 5.52 30.14
CA MET A 480 5.91 4.70 30.12
C MET A 480 6.90 5.12 31.22
N LYS A 481 7.09 6.42 31.44
CA LYS A 481 7.90 6.94 32.55
C LYS A 481 7.31 6.57 33.91
N ARG A 482 5.98 6.67 34.08
CA ARG A 482 5.30 6.29 35.33
C ARG A 482 5.48 4.82 35.64
N LEU A 483 5.27 3.92 34.67
CA LEU A 483 5.49 2.48 34.80
C LEU A 483 6.93 2.12 35.17
N GLU A 484 7.91 2.88 34.69
CA GLU A 484 9.34 2.67 34.98
C GLU A 484 9.75 3.22 36.35
N SER A 485 9.10 4.28 36.83
CA SER A 485 9.43 4.93 38.10
C SER A 485 8.90 4.20 39.33
N ILE A 486 7.73 3.53 39.23
CA ILE A 486 7.06 2.91 40.37
C ILE A 486 7.59 1.49 40.60
N LYS A 487 8.11 1.22 41.81
CA LYS A 487 8.64 -0.09 42.19
C LYS A 487 7.64 -0.87 43.04
N LEU A 488 7.36 -2.08 42.63
CA LEU A 488 6.64 -3.10 43.38
C LEU A 488 7.63 -3.86 44.26
N LYS A 489 7.46 -3.79 45.57
CA LYS A 489 8.33 -4.47 46.53
C LYS A 489 7.75 -5.85 46.89
N PRO A 490 8.58 -6.89 47.11
CA PRO A 490 8.13 -8.25 47.46
C PRO A 490 7.70 -8.35 48.93
N ILE A 491 6.84 -7.43 49.39
CA ILE A 491 6.24 -7.47 50.74
C ILE A 491 5.01 -8.36 50.73
N LYS A 492 4.59 -8.81 51.91
CA LYS A 492 3.46 -9.75 52.10
C LYS A 492 2.20 -9.28 51.38
N GLU A 493 1.81 -8.02 51.60
CA GLU A 493 0.60 -7.45 51.03
C GLU A 493 0.63 -7.42 49.48
N THR A 494 1.75 -7.02 48.89
CA THR A 494 1.93 -7.02 47.42
C THR A 494 1.87 -8.44 46.86
N ASN A 495 2.53 -9.41 47.51
CA ASN A 495 2.54 -10.79 47.07
C ASN A 495 1.19 -11.47 47.21
N GLU A 496 0.42 -11.17 48.28
CA GLU A 496 -0.96 -11.65 48.42
C GLU A 496 -1.85 -11.16 47.26
N LYS A 497 -1.73 -9.89 46.87
CA LYS A 497 -2.44 -9.34 45.69
C LYS A 497 -2.00 -10.01 44.39
N VAL A 498 -0.68 -10.16 44.16
CA VAL A 498 -0.13 -10.81 42.94
C VAL A 498 -0.66 -12.25 42.83
N VAL A 499 -0.67 -13.01 43.94
CA VAL A 499 -1.18 -14.39 43.95
C VAL A 499 -2.69 -14.45 43.77
N ALA A 500 -3.44 -13.52 44.36
CA ALA A 500 -4.89 -13.43 44.18
C ALA A 500 -5.30 -13.13 42.71
N MET A 501 -4.44 -12.46 41.95
CA MET A 501 -4.61 -12.24 40.52
C MET A 501 -4.14 -13.43 39.66
N GLY A 502 -3.68 -14.52 40.27
CA GLY A 502 -3.24 -15.72 39.56
C GLY A 502 -1.78 -15.72 39.11
N PHE A 503 -0.99 -14.74 39.49
CA PHE A 503 0.42 -14.63 39.10
C PHE A 503 1.38 -15.21 40.15
N LYS A 504 2.59 -15.53 39.72
CA LYS A 504 3.65 -15.96 40.66
C LYS A 504 4.10 -14.79 41.54
N PRO A 505 4.35 -15.02 42.86
CA PRO A 505 4.80 -13.97 43.77
C PRO A 505 6.10 -13.32 43.29
N LEU A 506 6.36 -12.10 43.73
CA LEU A 506 7.59 -11.40 43.48
C LEU A 506 8.68 -11.93 44.39
N THR A 507 9.87 -12.21 43.84
CA THR A 507 11.08 -12.56 44.58
C THR A 507 11.92 -11.33 44.90
N ASP A 508 11.93 -10.38 43.99
CA ASP A 508 12.71 -9.15 44.05
C ASP A 508 11.83 -7.93 43.82
N ALA A 509 12.34 -6.76 44.21
CA ALA A 509 11.69 -5.49 43.84
C ALA A 509 11.87 -5.24 42.31
N LEU A 510 10.77 -4.99 41.63
CA LEU A 510 10.75 -4.71 40.21
C LEU A 510 9.85 -3.52 39.90
N THR A 511 10.07 -2.86 38.76
CA THR A 511 9.19 -1.78 38.33
C THR A 511 7.85 -2.31 37.83
N ALA A 512 6.82 -1.45 37.78
CA ALA A 512 5.54 -1.81 37.18
C ALA A 512 5.71 -2.22 35.71
N LYS A 513 6.61 -1.58 34.98
CA LYS A 513 7.00 -1.94 33.62
C LYS A 513 7.58 -3.36 33.55
N GLU A 514 8.51 -3.73 34.47
CA GLU A 514 9.09 -5.08 34.53
C GLU A 514 8.04 -6.13 34.92
N PHE A 515 7.05 -5.76 35.74
CA PHE A 515 5.93 -6.64 36.05
C PHE A 515 5.09 -6.95 34.81
N MET A 516 4.80 -5.94 33.97
CA MET A 516 4.07 -6.10 32.70
C MET A 516 4.83 -6.92 31.63
N ARG A 517 6.15 -7.10 31.74
CA ARG A 517 6.91 -7.98 30.82
C ARG A 517 6.53 -9.46 30.96
N ARG A 518 5.84 -9.85 32.05
CA ARG A 518 5.33 -11.22 32.20
C ARG A 518 4.25 -11.46 31.13
N PRO A 519 4.24 -12.63 30.46
CA PRO A 519 3.35 -12.88 29.32
C PRO A 519 1.86 -12.62 29.60
N ASP A 520 1.40 -13.03 30.79
CA ASP A 520 -0.02 -13.02 31.15
C ASP A 520 -0.46 -11.73 31.88
N VAL A 521 0.46 -10.79 32.14
CA VAL A 521 0.16 -9.54 32.85
C VAL A 521 -0.25 -8.46 31.84
N THR A 522 -1.43 -7.90 32.02
CA THR A 522 -1.97 -6.79 31.21
C THR A 522 -1.63 -5.43 31.84
N TYR A 523 -1.87 -4.34 31.11
CA TYR A 523 -1.80 -2.99 31.64
C TYR A 523 -2.78 -2.80 32.81
N ALA A 524 -4.02 -3.33 32.72
CA ALA A 524 -5.01 -3.27 33.79
C ALA A 524 -4.51 -3.95 35.08
N ASP A 525 -3.79 -5.06 34.97
CA ASP A 525 -3.18 -5.73 36.11
C ASP A 525 -2.12 -4.87 36.80
N ALA A 526 -1.31 -4.16 36.03
CA ALA A 526 -0.32 -3.22 36.58
C ALA A 526 -1.01 -2.05 37.28
N VAL A 527 -2.04 -1.46 36.68
CA VAL A 527 -2.85 -0.37 37.25
C VAL A 527 -3.48 -0.75 38.59
N ALA A 528 -3.85 -2.02 38.80
CA ALA A 528 -4.37 -2.50 40.09
C ALA A 528 -3.37 -2.30 41.27
N PHE A 529 -2.07 -2.20 40.98
CA PHE A 529 -1.03 -1.92 41.99
C PHE A 529 -0.63 -0.46 42.07
N ILE A 530 -0.58 0.23 40.93
CA ILE A 530 0.00 1.57 40.83
C ILE A 530 -1.06 2.69 40.74
N GLY A 531 -2.35 2.31 40.71
CA GLY A 531 -3.45 3.22 40.42
C GLY A 531 -3.58 3.61 38.94
N PRO A 532 -4.68 4.28 38.55
CA PRO A 532 -4.90 4.73 37.20
C PRO A 532 -3.85 5.75 36.76
N ALA A 533 -3.70 5.93 35.44
CA ALA A 533 -2.94 7.04 34.89
C ALA A 533 -3.52 8.39 35.32
N ALA A 534 -2.73 9.47 35.20
CA ALA A 534 -3.19 10.83 35.52
C ALA A 534 -4.28 11.33 34.55
N GLU A 535 -4.28 10.81 33.34
CA GLU A 535 -5.25 11.09 32.29
C GLU A 535 -5.87 9.76 31.83
N ASP A 536 -7.11 9.79 31.37
CA ASP A 536 -7.75 8.63 30.76
C ASP A 536 -7.02 8.28 29.46
N LEU A 537 -6.51 7.05 29.38
CA LEU A 537 -5.85 6.55 28.19
C LEU A 537 -6.87 5.84 27.31
N ASP A 538 -6.82 6.13 26.02
CA ASP A 538 -7.62 5.40 25.04
C ASP A 538 -7.09 3.97 24.80
N THR A 539 -7.90 3.14 24.15
CA THR A 539 -7.55 1.74 23.87
C THR A 539 -6.28 1.63 23.03
N LYS A 540 -6.06 2.57 22.08
CA LYS A 540 -4.91 2.57 21.18
C LYS A 540 -3.60 2.80 21.95
N THR A 541 -3.61 3.76 22.89
CA THR A 541 -2.46 4.06 23.77
C THR A 541 -2.13 2.86 24.68
N ILE A 542 -3.14 2.21 25.24
CA ILE A 542 -2.96 1.02 26.10
C ILE A 542 -2.35 -0.14 25.29
N GLU A 543 -2.88 -0.44 24.10
CA GLU A 543 -2.33 -1.48 23.22
C GLU A 543 -0.87 -1.21 22.83
N LEU A 544 -0.54 0.05 22.55
CA LEU A 544 0.82 0.46 22.23
C LEU A 544 1.77 0.24 23.41
N ILE A 545 1.37 0.66 24.64
CA ILE A 545 2.14 0.48 25.86
C ILE A 545 2.38 -1.02 26.13
N GLU A 546 1.35 -1.86 26.05
CA GLU A 546 1.49 -3.29 26.27
C GLU A 546 2.44 -3.94 25.29
N THR A 547 2.34 -3.55 24.01
CA THR A 547 3.20 -4.07 22.94
C THR A 547 4.65 -3.64 23.15
N GLU A 548 4.91 -2.36 23.40
CA GLU A 548 6.26 -1.84 23.63
C GLU A 548 6.92 -2.49 24.85
N VAL A 549 6.20 -2.67 25.94
CA VAL A 549 6.73 -3.30 27.17
C VAL A 549 7.03 -4.79 26.95
N LYS A 550 6.09 -5.54 26.37
CA LYS A 550 6.25 -7.00 26.19
C LYS A 550 7.31 -7.38 25.18
N TYR A 551 7.49 -6.57 24.15
CA TYR A 551 8.45 -6.85 23.07
C TYR A 551 9.72 -5.99 23.11
N GLU A 552 9.94 -5.22 24.18
CA GLU A 552 11.05 -4.27 24.35
C GLU A 552 12.42 -4.85 23.94
N GLY A 553 12.77 -6.05 24.39
CA GLY A 553 14.05 -6.66 24.07
C GLY A 553 14.23 -7.04 22.58
N TYR A 554 13.13 -7.40 21.92
CA TYR A 554 13.14 -7.69 20.48
C TYR A 554 13.17 -6.42 19.65
N ILE A 555 12.43 -5.39 20.09
CA ILE A 555 12.40 -4.07 19.45
C ILE A 555 13.79 -3.44 19.51
N ALA A 556 14.44 -3.46 20.68
CA ALA A 556 15.80 -2.95 20.85
C ALA A 556 16.81 -3.62 19.91
N LYS A 557 16.75 -4.96 19.77
CA LYS A 557 17.61 -5.69 18.80
C LYS A 557 17.32 -5.28 17.35
N ALA A 558 16.05 -5.08 17.00
CA ALA A 558 15.67 -4.65 15.65
C ALA A 558 16.17 -3.22 15.36
N LEU A 559 16.08 -2.31 16.33
CA LEU A 559 16.61 -0.93 16.22
C LEU A 559 18.12 -0.92 16.06
N ASP A 560 18.86 -1.77 16.79
CA ASP A 560 20.33 -1.92 16.61
C ASP A 560 20.68 -2.39 15.19
N GLN A 561 19.89 -3.29 14.61
CA GLN A 561 20.07 -3.71 13.22
C GLN A 561 19.80 -2.57 12.24
N VAL A 562 18.74 -1.77 12.46
CA VAL A 562 18.43 -0.58 11.64
C VAL A 562 19.60 0.39 11.66
N GLU A 563 20.16 0.68 12.84
CA GLU A 563 21.27 1.64 12.96
C GLU A 563 22.54 1.15 12.24
N LYS A 564 22.80 -0.17 12.26
CA LYS A 564 23.90 -0.76 11.48
C LYS A 564 23.69 -0.63 9.97
N MET A 565 22.47 -0.84 9.49
CA MET A 565 22.15 -0.71 8.06
C MET A 565 22.12 0.75 7.58
N LYS A 566 21.77 1.69 8.46
CA LYS A 566 21.69 3.12 8.14
C LYS A 566 22.99 3.67 7.52
N ARG A 567 24.14 3.23 7.99
CA ARG A 567 25.45 3.63 7.44
C ARG A 567 25.63 3.24 5.97
N MET A 568 25.05 2.12 5.52
CA MET A 568 25.07 1.71 4.11
C MET A 568 24.07 2.54 3.29
N GLU A 569 22.91 2.85 3.85
CA GLU A 569 21.90 3.69 3.21
C GLU A 569 22.36 5.14 3.02
N GLU A 570 23.19 5.66 3.91
CA GLU A 570 23.71 7.01 3.83
C GLU A 570 24.88 7.16 2.84
N LYS A 571 25.55 6.06 2.48
CA LYS A 571 26.69 6.10 1.56
C LYS A 571 26.19 6.17 0.11
N ARG A 572 26.20 7.41 -0.43
CA ARG A 572 25.72 7.69 -1.79
C ARG A 572 26.68 7.19 -2.86
N ILE A 573 26.13 6.77 -3.99
CA ILE A 573 26.84 6.45 -5.23
C ILE A 573 26.74 7.68 -6.12
N PRO A 574 27.89 8.22 -6.62
CA PRO A 574 27.88 9.36 -7.54
C PRO A 574 27.10 9.05 -8.83
N ALA A 575 26.30 10.01 -9.30
CA ALA A 575 25.51 9.85 -10.52
C ALA A 575 26.38 9.69 -11.79
N ASP A 576 27.62 10.17 -11.75
CA ASP A 576 28.61 10.11 -12.84
C ASP A 576 29.55 8.90 -12.74
N ILE A 577 29.16 7.85 -11.98
CA ILE A 577 29.96 6.62 -11.87
C ILE A 577 30.00 5.89 -13.21
N ASP A 578 31.22 5.54 -13.67
CA ASP A 578 31.38 4.59 -14.76
C ASP A 578 31.53 3.18 -14.17
N TRP A 579 30.52 2.36 -14.44
CA TRP A 579 30.48 0.98 -13.94
C TRP A 579 31.49 0.07 -14.65
N ASP A 580 32.01 0.48 -15.82
CA ASP A 580 33.04 -0.27 -16.54
C ASP A 580 34.45 -0.06 -15.94
N ASP A 581 34.67 1.05 -15.25
CA ASP A 581 35.93 1.35 -14.57
C ASP A 581 36.15 0.54 -13.28
N ILE A 582 35.14 -0.20 -12.82
CA ILE A 582 35.23 -0.95 -11.57
C ILE A 582 35.67 -2.38 -11.89
N ASP A 583 36.96 -2.64 -11.76
CA ASP A 583 37.51 -3.98 -11.92
C ASP A 583 36.95 -4.98 -10.89
N SER A 584 36.89 -6.25 -11.27
CA SER A 584 36.55 -7.38 -10.41
C SER A 584 35.08 -7.47 -9.94
N ILE A 585 34.17 -6.55 -10.34
CA ILE A 585 32.73 -6.75 -10.16
C ILE A 585 32.23 -7.82 -11.15
N ALA A 586 31.38 -8.73 -10.68
CA ALA A 586 30.77 -9.75 -11.52
C ALA A 586 29.99 -9.12 -12.70
N THR A 587 30.05 -9.75 -13.88
CA THR A 587 29.42 -9.24 -15.10
C THR A 587 27.90 -9.01 -14.90
N GLU A 588 27.22 -9.91 -14.21
CA GLU A 588 25.79 -9.78 -13.88
C GLU A 588 25.53 -8.56 -12.98
N ALA A 589 26.33 -8.39 -11.93
CA ALA A 589 26.19 -7.24 -11.03
C ALA A 589 26.42 -5.92 -11.75
N ARG A 590 27.42 -5.85 -12.63
CA ARG A 590 27.71 -4.68 -13.48
C ARG A 590 26.54 -4.32 -14.40
N GLN A 591 25.96 -5.32 -15.07
CA GLN A 591 24.78 -5.12 -15.92
C GLN A 591 23.58 -4.60 -15.12
N LYS A 592 23.38 -5.16 -13.93
CA LYS A 592 22.31 -4.72 -13.02
C LYS A 592 22.53 -3.30 -12.51
N PHE A 593 23.74 -2.93 -12.15
CA PHE A 593 24.07 -1.57 -11.73
C PHE A 593 23.84 -0.56 -12.85
N LYS A 594 24.20 -0.87 -14.09
CA LYS A 594 23.92 -0.02 -15.26
C LYS A 594 22.41 0.16 -15.50
N LEU A 595 21.65 -0.93 -15.38
CA LEU A 595 20.20 -0.91 -15.60
C LEU A 595 19.46 -0.13 -14.49
N ILE A 596 19.79 -0.42 -13.23
CA ILE A 596 19.05 0.09 -12.06
C ILE A 596 19.59 1.45 -11.62
N SER A 597 20.89 1.71 -11.83
CA SER A 597 21.56 2.94 -11.39
C SER A 597 21.24 3.29 -9.93
N PRO A 598 21.66 2.44 -8.96
CA PRO A 598 21.34 2.64 -7.55
C PRO A 598 21.99 3.92 -7.02
N GLU A 599 21.28 4.66 -6.17
CA GLU A 599 21.75 5.93 -5.60
C GLU A 599 22.53 5.76 -4.30
N THR A 600 22.40 4.59 -3.63
CA THR A 600 23.11 4.27 -2.38
C THR A 600 23.69 2.86 -2.37
N ILE A 601 24.68 2.63 -1.50
CA ILE A 601 25.23 1.28 -1.27
C ILE A 601 24.16 0.34 -0.74
N GLY A 602 23.24 0.83 0.11
CA GLY A 602 22.11 0.05 0.60
C GLY A 602 21.21 -0.43 -0.54
N GLN A 603 20.83 0.45 -1.48
CA GLN A 603 20.08 0.07 -2.68
C GLN A 603 20.85 -0.96 -3.52
N ALA A 604 22.13 -0.69 -3.79
CA ALA A 604 22.96 -1.60 -4.57
C ALA A 604 23.00 -3.02 -3.99
N SER A 605 23.09 -3.14 -2.66
CA SER A 605 23.14 -4.44 -1.96
C SER A 605 21.83 -5.26 -2.04
N ARG A 606 20.70 -4.61 -2.35
CA ARG A 606 19.38 -5.26 -2.45
C ARG A 606 19.02 -5.67 -3.87
N ILE A 607 19.80 -5.29 -4.85
CA ILE A 607 19.58 -5.67 -6.26
C ILE A 607 19.75 -7.19 -6.41
N SER A 608 18.75 -7.84 -7.00
CA SER A 608 18.81 -9.28 -7.26
C SER A 608 19.95 -9.63 -8.20
N GLY A 609 20.81 -10.60 -7.83
CA GLY A 609 22.00 -11.00 -8.59
C GLY A 609 23.27 -10.26 -8.19
N VAL A 610 23.22 -9.32 -7.25
CA VAL A 610 24.39 -8.68 -6.65
C VAL A 610 24.75 -9.42 -5.35
N ASN A 611 26.01 -9.77 -5.19
CA ASN A 611 26.50 -10.48 -4.00
C ASN A 611 27.31 -9.57 -3.06
N PRO A 612 27.55 -9.97 -1.79
CA PRO A 612 28.31 -9.16 -0.83
C PRO A 612 29.73 -8.80 -1.27
N ALA A 613 30.37 -9.64 -2.12
CA ALA A 613 31.71 -9.34 -2.63
C ALA A 613 31.67 -8.18 -3.62
N ASP A 614 30.67 -8.13 -4.50
CA ASP A 614 30.47 -6.99 -5.43
C ASP A 614 30.28 -5.67 -4.67
N ILE A 615 29.52 -5.70 -3.57
CA ILE A 615 29.31 -4.52 -2.71
C ILE A 615 30.62 -4.09 -2.02
N SER A 616 31.42 -5.04 -1.55
CA SER A 616 32.72 -4.75 -0.94
C SER A 616 33.67 -4.09 -1.95
N ILE A 617 33.72 -4.58 -3.20
CA ILE A 617 34.51 -4.01 -4.28
C ILE A 617 34.03 -2.58 -4.59
N LEU A 618 32.72 -2.37 -4.72
CA LEU A 618 32.12 -1.05 -4.96
C LEU A 618 32.49 -0.06 -3.84
N MET A 619 32.44 -0.51 -2.58
CA MET A 619 32.82 0.33 -1.43
C MET A 619 34.28 0.77 -1.50
N VAL A 620 35.19 -0.14 -1.80
CA VAL A 620 36.63 0.15 -1.94
C VAL A 620 36.87 1.13 -3.09
N TYR A 621 36.23 0.92 -4.23
CA TYR A 621 36.31 1.84 -5.38
C TYR A 621 35.88 3.26 -5.02
N LEU A 622 34.72 3.41 -4.37
CA LEU A 622 34.19 4.72 -3.94
C LEU A 622 35.11 5.44 -2.95
N GLU A 623 35.74 4.70 -2.03
CA GLU A 623 36.72 5.25 -1.09
C GLU A 623 37.99 5.71 -1.79
N GLY A 624 38.49 4.96 -2.77
CA GLY A 624 39.61 5.33 -3.60
C GLY A 624 39.35 6.61 -4.40
N ARG A 625 38.17 6.71 -5.03
CA ARG A 625 37.74 7.88 -5.79
C ARG A 625 37.63 9.14 -4.90
N SER A 626 37.05 9.01 -3.70
CA SER A 626 36.94 10.11 -2.74
C SER A 626 38.32 10.65 -2.31
N ARG A 627 39.29 9.76 -2.05
CA ARG A 627 40.68 10.15 -1.70
C ARG A 627 41.39 10.86 -2.86
N SER A 628 41.14 10.47 -4.10
CA SER A 628 41.73 11.09 -5.28
C SER A 628 41.21 12.50 -5.50
N ILE A 629 39.89 12.71 -5.33
CA ILE A 629 39.25 14.03 -5.45
C ILE A 629 39.76 14.98 -4.35
N SER A 630 39.92 14.49 -3.12
CA SER A 630 40.43 15.33 -2.01
C SER A 630 41.90 15.72 -2.19
N LYS A 631 42.73 14.83 -2.78
CA LYS A 631 44.14 15.14 -3.11
C LYS A 631 44.27 16.16 -4.26
N ASN A 632 43.37 16.13 -5.25
CA ASN A 632 43.40 17.11 -6.33
C ASN A 632 42.95 18.49 -5.86
N LYS A 633 41.89 18.58 -5.02
CA LYS A 633 41.46 19.86 -4.43
C LYS A 633 42.53 20.50 -3.53
N SER A 634 43.39 19.73 -2.87
CA SER A 634 44.49 20.25 -2.07
C SER A 634 45.71 20.71 -2.91
N LYS A 635 45.81 20.28 -4.18
CA LYS A 635 46.85 20.74 -5.12
C LYS A 635 46.46 22.01 -5.87
N ASP A 636 45.17 22.24 -6.09
CA ASP A 636 44.67 23.48 -6.74
C ASP A 636 44.52 24.67 -5.77
N SER A 637 44.80 24.48 -4.49
CA SER A 637 44.77 25.50 -3.45
C SER A 637 46.18 25.95 -2.98
N HIS A 638 47.21 25.59 -3.73
CA HIS A 638 48.58 26.08 -3.63
C HIS A 638 48.99 26.63 -4.99
#